data_1d7107cfb3d10c47aaf53ebb506d7dd1
#
_entry.id   1d7107cfb3d10c47aaf53ebb506d7dd1
#
_cell.length_a   1.000
_cell.length_b   1.000
_cell.length_c   1.000
_cell.angle_alpha   90.00
_cell.angle_beta   90.00
_cell.angle_gamma   90.00
#
_symmetry.space_group_name_H-M   'P 1'
#
loop_
_entity.id
_entity.type
_entity.pdbx_description
1 polymer ?
#
loop_
_entity_poly.entity_id
_entity_poly.type
_entity_poly.pdbx_seq_one_letter_code
_entity_poly.pdbx_strand_id
1 'polypeptide(L)'
;MAPKQVVDMGTLKGFPNPPAMVRGEQSSPAPHAIHMGTLKGFVSPFGPPGPHPPRSLRSASPNPPAMVRGEQSSPAPHAARTLPFLLVLFLFASPVHAGKIAPTGPDHRLGLLNALKNELHRSQDKLRLPGEDGPYFIRYLVREYDDYDLVARFGALLEDSHQHVRQANVEVRVGSYKFDNTADDTTEKTFDMDDFDRYEPPVSAPIDDNVDVLRATLWLQTDARYKQALALLHKKRGARVTKIVEDESMASFSREKPQRAVDKPITLKLDRATWEDRLRRVSALFKLYPEIFDSQVKLSVDHQTRFIVTTEGTELVNERLIYGLHMTANARAADGMLINHFKSFYGASESEMPDDATLERTAKQLADEVKRLREAPMMDPFNGPAILLPEAAGVFFHEALGHRLEGERQNDNKEGATFKGQIGKTILPTFLTVLDDPSAGKLDGVSLNGHYEFDDEGVASFPVTLVDHGILRNYLKSRTPVKGSPSSNGHGRAEGTLDPIGRMATTIVKSDKTVPYAKLKEMLLDEIRRQKKSFGLIISDISGGQTNTTTYDFQAFKGMPRIVYRVDAETGKETLARGVEFVGTPIGSLNRILATSDTSAVFNGYCGAESGYVPVSTAAPAVLISEIELQRTRRAMEKPPIQPAPRR
;
A
#
# COMPACT_ATOMS: atom_id res chain seq x y z
N MET A 1 -42.69 -34.44 37.88
CA MET A 1 -42.30 -35.82 38.22
C MET A 1 -40.92 -36.03 37.61
N ALA A 2 -39.93 -36.09 38.48
CA ALA A 2 -38.55 -36.57 38.21
C ALA A 2 -38.62 -38.11 38.08
N PRO A 3 -37.52 -38.84 37.73
CA PRO A 3 -36.20 -38.59 38.32
C PRO A 3 -34.96 -38.68 37.38
N LYS A 4 -33.87 -38.20 37.98
CA LYS A 4 -32.44 -38.35 37.70
C LYS A 4 -32.00 -39.82 37.59
N GLN A 5 -30.98 -40.09 36.81
CA GLN A 5 -29.92 -41.04 37.22
C GLN A 5 -28.54 -40.52 36.78
N VAL A 6 -27.68 -40.42 37.78
CA VAL A 6 -26.24 -40.24 37.82
C VAL A 6 -25.66 -41.64 37.79
N VAL A 7 -24.59 -41.92 37.03
CA VAL A 7 -23.64 -42.99 37.30
C VAL A 7 -22.21 -42.53 37.01
N ASP A 8 -21.40 -42.90 37.87
CA ASP A 8 -20.15 -42.53 38.45
C ASP A 8 -18.93 -43.06 37.70
N MET A 9 -17.80 -42.57 38.15
CA MET A 9 -16.40 -42.74 37.77
C MET A 9 -15.90 -44.19 37.56
N GLY A 10 -14.88 -44.32 36.75
CA GLY A 10 -14.01 -45.47 36.67
C GLY A 10 -12.62 -45.11 36.13
N THR A 11 -11.72 -44.86 37.03
CA THR A 11 -10.25 -44.79 36.86
C THR A 11 -9.66 -46.11 36.40
N LEU A 12 -8.70 -46.10 35.46
CA LEU A 12 -7.57 -47.04 35.48
C LEU A 12 -6.34 -46.53 34.73
N LYS A 13 -5.25 -46.66 35.41
CA LYS A 13 -3.83 -46.38 35.19
C LYS A 13 -3.21 -47.20 34.05
N GLY A 14 -2.12 -46.71 33.49
CA GLY A 14 -1.13 -47.55 32.83
C GLY A 14 -0.17 -46.80 31.93
N PHE A 15 0.95 -46.38 32.44
CA PHE A 15 2.20 -46.06 31.71
C PHE A 15 2.91 -47.35 31.26
N PRO A 16 3.82 -47.32 30.26
CA PRO A 16 5.20 -46.88 30.55
C PRO A 16 5.90 -46.07 29.44
N ASN A 17 6.91 -45.38 29.89
CA ASN A 17 7.91 -44.61 29.20
C ASN A 17 9.09 -45.49 28.68
N PRO A 18 10.08 -44.94 28.00
CA PRO A 18 10.71 -45.44 26.77
C PRO A 18 12.08 -46.11 27.02
N PRO A 19 12.82 -46.49 25.99
CA PRO A 19 14.26 -46.51 26.10
C PRO A 19 15.00 -45.60 25.14
N ALA A 20 16.16 -45.17 25.63
CA ALA A 20 17.11 -44.24 25.06
C ALA A 20 18.14 -44.90 24.12
N MET A 21 18.74 -44.02 23.30
CA MET A 21 20.08 -44.03 22.69
C MET A 21 20.50 -45.16 21.75
N VAL A 22 20.95 -44.75 20.57
CA VAL A 22 22.33 -45.02 20.08
C VAL A 22 22.67 -43.98 18.98
N ARG A 23 23.89 -43.43 19.09
CA ARG A 23 24.57 -42.55 18.13
C ARG A 23 24.96 -43.31 16.85
N GLY A 24 24.90 -42.63 15.71
CA GLY A 24 25.56 -43.04 14.47
C GLY A 24 25.74 -41.84 13.55
N GLU A 25 27.00 -41.56 13.23
CA GLU A 25 27.49 -40.44 12.42
C GLU A 25 27.26 -40.59 10.95
N GLN A 26 27.28 -39.43 10.25
CA GLN A 26 27.68 -39.14 8.86
C GLN A 26 26.63 -39.29 7.74
N SER A 27 26.23 -38.18 7.19
CA SER A 27 26.64 -37.62 5.89
C SER A 27 25.79 -36.40 5.49
N SER A 28 26.48 -35.38 5.04
CA SER A 28 26.01 -34.05 4.59
C SER A 28 25.35 -34.09 3.21
N PRO A 29 24.95 -32.88 2.66
CA PRO A 29 23.57 -32.39 2.65
C PRO A 29 23.10 -32.07 1.23
N ALA A 30 21.82 -32.00 1.02
CA ALA A 30 21.20 -31.37 -0.14
C ALA A 30 20.72 -29.95 0.22
N PRO A 31 20.74 -29.00 -0.69
CA PRO A 31 20.47 -27.59 -0.38
C PRO A 31 18.98 -27.31 -0.20
N HIS A 32 18.65 -26.70 0.92
CA HIS A 32 17.34 -26.14 1.20
C HIS A 32 17.04 -24.99 0.25
N ALA A 33 15.98 -25.10 -0.52
CA ALA A 33 15.33 -24.00 -1.20
C ALA A 33 14.79 -23.04 -0.14
N ILE A 34 15.30 -21.81 -0.15
CA ILE A 34 14.80 -20.71 0.66
C ILE A 34 13.48 -20.28 0.03
N HIS A 35 12.38 -20.64 0.65
CA HIS A 35 11.10 -20.00 0.38
C HIS A 35 11.20 -18.54 0.82
N MET A 36 11.31 -17.62 -0.13
CA MET A 36 11.02 -16.22 0.10
C MET A 36 9.52 -16.09 0.40
N GLY A 37 9.20 -16.01 1.68
CA GLY A 37 7.91 -15.53 2.13
C GLY A 37 7.74 -14.08 1.69
N THR A 38 6.73 -13.81 0.89
CA THR A 38 6.31 -12.46 0.50
C THR A 38 6.02 -11.66 1.77
N LEU A 39 6.86 -10.66 2.04
CA LEU A 39 6.63 -9.65 3.07
C LEU A 39 5.44 -8.79 2.63
N LYS A 40 4.30 -8.99 3.28
CA LYS A 40 3.08 -8.21 3.06
C LYS A 40 3.01 -7.09 4.11
N GLY A 41 2.77 -5.86 3.65
CA GLY A 41 2.31 -4.75 4.48
C GLY A 41 3.38 -3.86 5.09
N PHE A 42 3.96 -2.96 4.32
CA PHE A 42 4.57 -1.74 4.85
C PHE A 42 3.77 -0.54 4.35
N VAL A 43 3.18 0.22 5.25
CA VAL A 43 2.76 1.58 4.95
C VAL A 43 4.05 2.41 4.91
N SER A 44 4.58 2.61 3.71
CA SER A 44 5.71 3.51 3.52
C SER A 44 5.20 4.95 3.49
N PRO A 45 5.81 5.88 4.22
CA PRO A 45 5.52 7.31 4.04
C PRO A 45 6.06 7.84 2.71
N PHE A 46 6.81 7.03 1.98
CA PHE A 46 7.30 7.33 0.64
C PHE A 46 6.30 6.72 -0.36
N GLY A 47 5.93 7.49 -1.36
CA GLY A 47 5.08 7.04 -2.47
C GLY A 47 5.59 5.74 -3.09
N PRO A 48 4.80 5.09 -3.95
CA PRO A 48 5.19 3.82 -4.52
C PRO A 48 6.60 3.92 -5.12
N PRO A 49 7.46 2.92 -4.92
CA PRO A 49 8.71 2.86 -5.66
C PRO A 49 8.35 2.86 -7.14
N GLY A 50 8.94 3.76 -7.91
CA GLY A 50 8.77 3.79 -9.36
C GLY A 50 8.99 2.39 -9.95
N PRO A 51 8.39 2.04 -11.08
CA PRO A 51 8.52 0.72 -11.67
C PRO A 51 9.99 0.40 -11.88
N HIS A 52 10.48 -0.64 -11.20
CA HIS A 52 11.83 -1.12 -11.39
C HIS A 52 11.99 -1.60 -12.83
N PRO A 53 13.01 -1.15 -13.57
CA PRO A 53 13.30 -1.73 -14.88
C PRO A 53 13.63 -3.22 -14.69
N PRO A 54 13.25 -4.09 -15.63
CA PRO A 54 13.52 -5.52 -15.53
C PRO A 54 15.02 -5.74 -15.40
N ARG A 55 15.46 -6.45 -14.38
CA ARG A 55 16.85 -6.87 -14.21
C ARG A 55 17.21 -7.75 -15.40
N SER A 56 18.05 -7.23 -16.29
CA SER A 56 18.70 -8.02 -17.33
C SER A 56 19.57 -9.08 -16.67
N LEU A 57 19.24 -10.33 -16.87
CA LEU A 57 20.07 -11.49 -16.56
C LEU A 57 21.35 -11.38 -17.40
N ARG A 58 22.45 -11.02 -16.79
CA ARG A 58 23.78 -11.21 -17.39
C ARG A 58 24.10 -12.69 -17.32
N SER A 59 24.14 -13.33 -18.48
CA SER A 59 24.70 -14.65 -18.69
C SER A 59 26.18 -14.65 -18.30
N ALA A 60 26.56 -15.52 -17.39
CA ALA A 60 27.94 -15.86 -17.11
C ALA A 60 28.47 -16.79 -18.20
N SER A 61 29.49 -16.36 -18.91
CA SER A 61 30.33 -17.24 -19.71
C SER A 61 31.73 -17.36 -19.10
N PRO A 62 32.40 -18.50 -19.25
CA PRO A 62 33.57 -18.88 -18.48
C PRO A 62 34.87 -18.28 -19.03
N ASN A 63 35.81 -17.99 -18.15
CA ASN A 63 37.16 -17.59 -18.46
C ASN A 63 37.97 -18.69 -19.18
N PRO A 64 38.87 -18.32 -20.11
CA PRO A 64 40.06 -19.07 -20.36
C PRO A 64 41.36 -18.31 -19.97
N PRO A 65 42.54 -18.94 -19.98
CA PRO A 65 43.63 -18.67 -19.07
C PRO A 65 44.67 -17.65 -19.58
N ALA A 66 45.50 -17.23 -18.64
CA ALA A 66 46.60 -16.29 -18.79
C ALA A 66 47.70 -16.76 -19.74
N MET A 67 48.32 -15.81 -20.50
CA MET A 67 49.77 -15.82 -20.83
C MET A 67 50.32 -14.44 -21.24
N VAL A 68 51.29 -14.01 -20.46
CA VAL A 68 52.64 -13.48 -20.76
C VAL A 68 52.87 -12.19 -21.58
N ARG A 69 53.39 -11.20 -20.86
CA ARG A 69 54.47 -10.19 -21.14
C ARG A 69 54.76 -9.72 -22.57
N GLY A 70 54.86 -8.42 -22.70
CA GLY A 70 55.65 -7.72 -23.74
C GLY A 70 55.70 -6.21 -23.52
N GLU A 71 56.89 -5.70 -23.23
CA GLU A 71 57.26 -4.31 -22.92
C GLU A 71 57.33 -3.40 -24.16
N GLN A 72 57.42 -2.07 -23.85
CA GLN A 72 58.02 -0.96 -24.61
C GLN A 72 57.13 -0.24 -25.62
N SER A 73 57.01 1.05 -25.74
CA SER A 73 57.85 2.23 -25.47
C SER A 73 57.10 3.48 -25.97
N SER A 74 57.21 4.57 -25.25
CA SER A 74 56.82 5.93 -25.72
C SER A 74 57.79 6.42 -26.80
N PRO A 75 57.45 7.43 -27.61
CA PRO A 75 57.75 8.80 -27.20
C PRO A 75 56.75 9.90 -27.66
N ALA A 76 56.76 11.00 -26.92
CA ALA A 76 56.30 12.34 -27.32
C ALA A 76 57.51 13.09 -27.99
N PRO A 77 57.43 14.36 -28.36
CA PRO A 77 56.35 15.30 -28.68
C PRO A 77 56.59 16.06 -29.99
N HIS A 78 55.65 16.85 -30.51
CA HIS A 78 56.00 18.02 -31.33
C HIS A 78 55.01 19.19 -31.18
N ALA A 79 55.59 20.34 -31.14
CA ALA A 79 55.14 21.66 -30.74
C ALA A 79 54.32 22.42 -31.80
N ALA A 80 53.48 23.29 -31.27
CA ALA A 80 53.19 24.68 -31.65
C ALA A 80 52.91 25.05 -33.13
N ARG A 81 51.72 25.68 -33.31
CA ARG A 81 51.62 26.97 -34.05
C ARG A 81 50.31 27.68 -33.68
N THR A 82 50.49 28.82 -33.03
CA THR A 82 49.51 29.89 -32.79
C THR A 82 49.26 30.69 -34.06
N LEU A 83 48.00 31.05 -34.31
CA LEU A 83 47.63 32.34 -34.94
C LEU A 83 46.22 32.73 -34.49
N PRO A 84 45.97 34.02 -34.27
CA PRO A 84 44.72 34.51 -33.64
C PRO A 84 43.65 34.86 -34.67
N PHE A 85 42.40 34.66 -34.31
CA PHE A 85 41.30 35.29 -35.03
C PHE A 85 40.30 35.99 -34.10
N LEU A 86 40.05 37.19 -34.46
CA LEU A 86 39.28 38.29 -33.94
C LEU A 86 37.98 37.92 -33.24
N LEU A 87 37.78 38.59 -32.14
CA LEU A 87 36.57 38.82 -31.35
C LEU A 87 35.57 39.63 -32.18
N VAL A 88 34.37 39.10 -32.40
CA VAL A 88 33.18 39.91 -32.72
C VAL A 88 32.07 39.51 -31.74
N LEU A 89 31.87 40.36 -30.73
CA LEU A 89 30.76 40.35 -29.81
C LEU A 89 29.48 40.74 -30.56
N PHE A 90 28.50 39.83 -30.64
CA PHE A 90 27.11 40.21 -30.82
C PHE A 90 26.31 39.75 -29.61
N LEU A 91 26.06 40.70 -28.72
CA LEU A 91 25.04 40.65 -27.70
C LEU A 91 23.66 40.72 -28.40
N PHE A 92 22.94 39.62 -28.45
CA PHE A 92 21.50 39.63 -28.57
C PHE A 92 20.96 38.85 -27.38
N ALA A 93 20.68 39.58 -26.30
CA ALA A 93 19.76 39.13 -25.27
C ALA A 93 18.33 39.23 -25.81
N SER A 94 17.77 38.12 -26.23
CA SER A 94 16.32 38.00 -26.37
C SER A 94 15.76 37.38 -25.10
N PRO A 95 14.78 37.99 -24.43
CA PRO A 95 14.10 37.34 -23.33
C PRO A 95 13.26 36.19 -23.89
N VAL A 96 13.63 34.97 -23.54
CA VAL A 96 12.74 33.83 -23.73
C VAL A 96 11.55 34.04 -22.80
N HIS A 97 10.49 34.59 -23.36
CA HIS A 97 9.18 34.51 -22.76
C HIS A 97 8.76 33.04 -22.78
N ALA A 98 8.76 32.40 -21.62
CA ALA A 98 8.04 31.15 -21.42
C ALA A 98 6.55 31.44 -21.65
N GLY A 99 6.13 31.31 -22.90
CA GLY A 99 4.74 31.41 -23.29
C GLY A 99 3.99 30.26 -22.65
N LYS A 100 3.01 30.61 -21.81
CA LYS A 100 1.97 29.69 -21.37
C LYS A 100 1.25 29.17 -22.62
N ILE A 101 1.58 27.99 -23.07
CA ILE A 101 0.80 27.28 -24.09
C ILE A 101 -0.35 26.63 -23.31
N ALA A 102 -1.49 27.31 -23.25
CA ALA A 102 -2.73 26.63 -23.00
C ALA A 102 -3.00 25.70 -24.20
N PRO A 103 -3.33 24.42 -24.00
CA PRO A 103 -3.62 23.52 -25.09
C PRO A 103 -4.91 24.00 -25.80
N THR A 104 -4.77 24.61 -26.95
CA THR A 104 -5.87 25.03 -27.83
C THR A 104 -6.21 23.99 -28.90
N GLY A 105 -5.75 22.74 -28.73
CA GLY A 105 -6.06 21.61 -29.59
C GLY A 105 -7.17 20.71 -29.05
N PRO A 106 -7.74 19.83 -29.88
CA PRO A 106 -8.63 18.78 -29.36
C PRO A 106 -7.91 17.94 -28.31
N ASP A 107 -8.64 17.54 -27.28
CA ASP A 107 -8.10 16.72 -26.19
C ASP A 107 -7.43 15.45 -26.75
N HIS A 108 -6.11 15.36 -26.68
CA HIS A 108 -5.31 14.25 -27.23
C HIS A 108 -5.70 12.89 -26.61
N ARG A 109 -6.20 12.89 -25.36
CA ARG A 109 -6.66 11.69 -24.65
C ARG A 109 -7.81 11.00 -25.41
N LEU A 110 -8.64 11.75 -26.15
CA LEU A 110 -9.72 11.19 -26.97
C LEU A 110 -9.17 10.35 -28.14
N GLY A 111 -8.02 10.73 -28.69
CA GLY A 111 -7.31 9.95 -29.71
C GLY A 111 -6.89 8.57 -29.19
N LEU A 112 -6.29 8.56 -28.00
CA LEU A 112 -5.88 7.33 -27.31
C LEU A 112 -7.10 6.46 -26.94
N LEU A 113 -8.13 7.05 -26.34
CA LEU A 113 -9.38 6.36 -26.03
C LEU A 113 -9.99 5.67 -27.26
N ASN A 114 -10.02 6.37 -28.40
CA ASN A 114 -10.51 5.80 -29.65
C ASN A 114 -9.63 4.66 -30.16
N ALA A 115 -8.30 4.75 -29.98
CA ALA A 115 -7.39 3.67 -30.33
C ALA A 115 -7.67 2.40 -29.51
N LEU A 116 -7.88 2.54 -28.20
CA LEU A 116 -8.25 1.43 -27.33
C LEU A 116 -9.56 0.78 -27.77
N LYS A 117 -10.59 1.60 -28.06
CA LYS A 117 -11.90 1.13 -28.54
C LYS A 117 -11.80 0.36 -29.85
N ASN A 118 -11.07 0.90 -30.82
CA ASN A 118 -10.89 0.28 -32.13
C ASN A 118 -10.18 -1.09 -31.99
N GLU A 119 -9.15 -1.19 -31.13
CA GLU A 119 -8.45 -2.43 -30.92
C GLU A 119 -9.30 -3.43 -30.12
N LEU A 120 -10.09 -2.96 -29.16
CA LEU A 120 -11.03 -3.78 -28.38
C LEU A 120 -12.07 -4.43 -29.31
N HIS A 121 -12.72 -3.65 -30.19
CA HIS A 121 -13.68 -4.17 -31.17
C HIS A 121 -13.02 -5.19 -32.11
N ARG A 122 -11.82 -4.86 -32.64
CA ARG A 122 -11.10 -5.79 -33.51
C ARG A 122 -10.79 -7.12 -32.82
N SER A 123 -10.38 -7.06 -31.54
CA SER A 123 -10.08 -8.24 -30.73
C SER A 123 -11.34 -9.05 -30.43
N GLN A 124 -12.44 -8.39 -30.07
CA GLN A 124 -13.71 -9.05 -29.81
C GLN A 124 -14.23 -9.83 -31.05
N ASP A 125 -14.07 -9.22 -32.24
CA ASP A 125 -14.56 -9.82 -33.48
C ASP A 125 -13.71 -10.97 -33.99
N LYS A 126 -12.38 -10.90 -33.79
CA LYS A 126 -11.42 -11.74 -34.50
C LYS A 126 -10.64 -12.71 -33.60
N LEU A 127 -10.59 -12.46 -32.29
CA LEU A 127 -9.76 -13.26 -31.38
C LEU A 127 -10.43 -14.60 -31.05
N ARG A 128 -10.10 -15.61 -31.83
CA ARG A 128 -10.57 -16.98 -31.61
C ARG A 128 -9.61 -17.99 -32.24
N LEU A 129 -9.25 -19.02 -31.46
CA LEU A 129 -8.56 -20.19 -31.99
C LEU A 129 -9.59 -21.19 -32.59
N PRO A 130 -9.21 -21.97 -33.63
CA PRO A 130 -10.10 -22.97 -34.18
C PRO A 130 -10.50 -24.01 -33.11
N GLY A 131 -11.81 -24.21 -32.95
CA GLY A 131 -12.36 -25.15 -31.97
C GLY A 131 -12.48 -24.61 -30.55
N GLU A 132 -12.06 -23.36 -30.29
CA GLU A 132 -12.14 -22.74 -28.98
C GLU A 132 -13.19 -21.62 -28.91
N ASP A 133 -13.64 -21.31 -27.71
CA ASP A 133 -14.53 -20.19 -27.47
C ASP A 133 -13.75 -18.86 -27.56
N GLY A 134 -14.35 -17.83 -28.15
CA GLY A 134 -13.84 -16.47 -28.09
C GLY A 134 -13.98 -15.89 -26.67
N PRO A 135 -13.29 -14.76 -26.38
CA PRO A 135 -13.44 -14.11 -25.10
C PRO A 135 -14.86 -13.53 -24.93
N TYR A 136 -15.47 -13.75 -23.76
CA TYR A 136 -16.75 -13.12 -23.43
C TYR A 136 -16.56 -11.74 -22.83
N PHE A 137 -15.36 -11.45 -22.26
CA PHE A 137 -15.01 -10.18 -21.70
C PHE A 137 -13.55 -9.85 -22.00
N ILE A 138 -13.30 -8.59 -22.38
CA ILE A 138 -11.98 -8.00 -22.52
C ILE A 138 -12.02 -6.62 -21.87
N ARG A 139 -11.00 -6.28 -21.08
CA ARG A 139 -10.75 -4.94 -20.55
C ARG A 139 -9.35 -4.48 -20.96
N TYR A 140 -9.27 -3.27 -21.48
CA TYR A 140 -8.03 -2.53 -21.60
C TYR A 140 -7.98 -1.44 -20.55
N LEU A 141 -6.94 -1.46 -19.74
CA LEU A 141 -6.63 -0.45 -18.76
C LEU A 141 -5.24 0.11 -19.10
N VAL A 142 -5.19 1.37 -19.51
CA VAL A 142 -3.94 2.08 -19.77
C VAL A 142 -3.77 3.15 -18.70
N ARG A 143 -2.60 3.16 -18.06
CA ARG A 143 -2.21 4.18 -17.07
C ARG A 143 -1.01 4.95 -17.59
N GLU A 144 -1.12 6.25 -17.52
CA GLU A 144 -0.04 7.19 -17.77
C GLU A 144 0.30 7.89 -16.46
N TYR A 145 1.57 7.92 -16.13
CA TYR A 145 2.12 8.55 -14.95
C TYR A 145 3.03 9.68 -15.38
N ASP A 146 2.86 10.85 -14.77
CA ASP A 146 3.69 12.04 -14.93
C ASP A 146 4.09 12.51 -13.53
N ASP A 147 5.14 11.88 -12.99
CA ASP A 147 5.49 11.96 -11.57
C ASP A 147 6.76 12.79 -11.37
N TYR A 148 6.78 13.60 -10.32
CA TYR A 148 7.92 14.44 -9.94
C TYR A 148 8.33 14.14 -8.50
N ASP A 149 9.64 13.98 -8.29
CA ASP A 149 10.24 13.82 -6.97
C ASP A 149 11.35 14.85 -6.75
N LEU A 150 11.24 15.62 -5.68
CA LEU A 150 12.27 16.52 -5.18
C LEU A 150 12.67 16.10 -3.78
N VAL A 151 13.95 15.86 -3.56
CA VAL A 151 14.47 15.39 -2.26
C VAL A 151 15.62 16.25 -1.78
N ALA A 152 15.53 16.74 -0.56
CA ALA A 152 16.61 17.48 0.09
C ALA A 152 17.01 16.87 1.44
N ARG A 153 18.30 16.98 1.77
CA ARG A 153 18.91 16.53 3.02
C ARG A 153 19.90 17.55 3.51
N PHE A 154 19.77 17.96 4.77
CA PHE A 154 20.71 18.89 5.41
C PHE A 154 21.07 20.13 4.55
N GLY A 155 20.08 20.72 3.88
CA GLY A 155 20.22 21.91 3.06
C GLY A 155 20.76 21.69 1.65
N ALA A 156 20.96 20.46 1.23
CA ALA A 156 21.37 20.11 -0.14
C ALA A 156 20.26 19.32 -0.86
N LEU A 157 20.04 19.61 -2.13
CA LEU A 157 19.18 18.81 -2.99
C LEU A 157 19.93 17.51 -3.34
N LEU A 158 19.24 16.37 -3.17
CA LEU A 158 19.76 15.05 -3.49
C LEU A 158 19.16 14.49 -4.78
N GLU A 159 17.91 14.83 -5.03
CA GLU A 159 17.15 14.30 -6.16
C GLU A 159 16.25 15.39 -6.72
N ASP A 160 16.17 15.44 -8.02
CA ASP A 160 15.25 16.22 -8.84
C ASP A 160 14.91 15.35 -10.05
N SER A 161 13.88 14.54 -9.92
CA SER A 161 13.50 13.56 -10.93
C SER A 161 12.12 13.84 -11.50
N HIS A 162 11.96 13.51 -12.77
CA HIS A 162 10.71 13.52 -13.49
C HIS A 162 10.58 12.21 -14.24
N GLN A 163 9.49 11.50 -14.02
CA GLN A 163 9.20 10.23 -14.67
C GLN A 163 7.90 10.35 -15.45
N HIS A 164 7.97 10.12 -16.77
CA HIS A 164 6.80 10.02 -17.63
C HIS A 164 6.76 8.62 -18.24
N VAL A 165 5.77 7.81 -17.88
CA VAL A 165 5.64 6.43 -18.34
C VAL A 165 4.18 6.10 -18.63
N ARG A 166 3.96 5.22 -19.61
CA ARG A 166 2.64 4.69 -19.93
C ARG A 166 2.68 3.15 -19.88
N GLN A 167 1.71 2.56 -19.23
CA GLN A 167 1.60 1.10 -19.05
C GLN A 167 0.22 0.62 -19.47
N ALA A 168 0.16 -0.55 -20.09
CA ALA A 168 -1.07 -1.20 -20.48
C ALA A 168 -1.25 -2.52 -19.72
N ASN A 169 -2.44 -2.72 -19.18
CA ASN A 169 -2.91 -3.98 -18.61
C ASN A 169 -4.10 -4.47 -19.45
N VAL A 170 -4.03 -5.74 -19.86
CA VAL A 170 -5.08 -6.38 -20.64
C VAL A 170 -5.62 -7.57 -19.85
N GLU A 171 -6.91 -7.54 -19.58
CA GLU A 171 -7.64 -8.67 -19.01
C GLU A 171 -8.48 -9.34 -20.10
N VAL A 172 -8.37 -10.67 -20.19
CA VAL A 172 -9.16 -11.48 -21.13
C VAL A 172 -9.82 -12.63 -20.35
N ARG A 173 -11.14 -12.76 -20.53
CA ARG A 173 -11.90 -13.84 -19.91
C ARG A 173 -12.59 -14.70 -20.96
N VAL A 174 -12.45 -16.03 -20.80
CA VAL A 174 -13.05 -17.04 -21.67
C VAL A 174 -13.97 -17.97 -20.86
N GLY A 175 -14.99 -18.51 -21.52
CA GLY A 175 -16.04 -19.26 -20.86
C GLY A 175 -17.31 -18.41 -20.66
N SER A 176 -17.69 -18.13 -19.44
CA SER A 176 -18.87 -17.30 -19.12
C SER A 176 -18.75 -16.63 -17.76
N TYR A 177 -19.58 -15.63 -17.46
CA TYR A 177 -19.65 -15.01 -16.13
C TYR A 177 -19.84 -16.02 -15.00
N LYS A 178 -20.55 -17.13 -15.26
CA LYS A 178 -20.77 -18.17 -14.26
C LYS A 178 -19.53 -19.04 -14.05
N PHE A 179 -18.80 -19.33 -15.14
CA PHE A 179 -17.63 -20.21 -15.10
C PHE A 179 -16.61 -19.79 -16.16
N ASP A 180 -15.49 -19.29 -15.73
CA ASP A 180 -14.42 -18.78 -16.58
C ASP A 180 -13.02 -19.23 -16.10
N ASN A 181 -11.99 -18.60 -16.66
CA ASN A 181 -10.59 -18.85 -16.35
C ASN A 181 -10.12 -18.25 -15.01
N THR A 182 -10.99 -17.68 -14.17
CA THR A 182 -10.59 -17.23 -12.82
C THR A 182 -10.02 -18.40 -12.04
N ALA A 183 -8.83 -18.23 -11.48
CA ALA A 183 -8.20 -19.24 -10.65
C ALA A 183 -9.07 -19.52 -9.41
N ASP A 184 -9.16 -20.79 -9.04
CA ASP A 184 -9.82 -21.28 -7.83
C ASP A 184 -8.93 -22.32 -7.13
N ASP A 185 -9.38 -22.88 -6.02
CA ASP A 185 -8.64 -23.90 -5.25
C ASP A 185 -8.25 -25.13 -6.07
N THR A 186 -8.88 -25.34 -7.23
CA THR A 186 -8.57 -26.47 -8.12
C THR A 186 -7.43 -26.15 -9.09
N THR A 187 -7.10 -24.88 -9.27
CA THR A 187 -6.08 -24.37 -10.20
C THR A 187 -4.84 -23.86 -9.47
N GLU A 188 -4.46 -24.51 -8.35
CA GLU A 188 -3.25 -24.10 -7.63
C GLU A 188 -2.12 -23.71 -8.60
N LYS A 189 -1.50 -22.57 -8.31
CA LYS A 189 -0.27 -22.14 -9.00
C LYS A 189 0.85 -23.14 -8.66
N THR A 190 0.80 -24.32 -9.26
CA THR A 190 1.98 -25.17 -9.35
C THR A 190 2.95 -24.44 -10.26
N PHE A 191 4.14 -24.23 -9.74
CA PHE A 191 5.27 -23.73 -10.50
C PHE A 191 5.51 -24.70 -11.65
N ASP A 192 5.15 -24.30 -12.86
CA ASP A 192 5.33 -25.12 -14.05
C ASP A 192 6.64 -24.70 -14.72
N MET A 193 7.54 -25.67 -14.91
CA MET A 193 8.81 -25.40 -15.59
C MET A 193 8.61 -24.90 -17.02
N ASP A 194 7.48 -25.22 -17.65
CA ASP A 194 7.11 -24.77 -18.99
C ASP A 194 6.73 -23.26 -19.02
N ASP A 195 6.50 -22.63 -17.87
CA ASP A 195 6.22 -21.19 -17.81
C ASP A 195 7.46 -20.33 -18.14
N PHE A 196 8.68 -20.88 -18.05
CA PHE A 196 9.89 -20.13 -18.38
C PHE A 196 10.08 -19.86 -19.88
N ASP A 197 9.53 -20.69 -20.74
CA ASP A 197 9.66 -20.55 -22.20
C ASP A 197 8.54 -19.71 -22.83
N ARG A 198 7.60 -19.19 -22.01
CA ARG A 198 6.53 -18.34 -22.52
C ARG A 198 7.03 -16.93 -22.78
N TYR A 199 6.70 -16.44 -23.96
CA TYR A 199 6.88 -15.01 -24.27
C TYR A 199 5.87 -14.18 -23.49
N GLU A 200 6.37 -13.31 -22.60
CA GLU A 200 5.56 -12.30 -21.92
C GLU A 200 5.69 -10.98 -22.67
N PRO A 201 4.59 -10.46 -23.24
CA PRO A 201 4.62 -9.19 -23.94
C PRO A 201 4.92 -8.03 -22.99
N PRO A 202 5.61 -6.97 -23.47
CA PRO A 202 5.90 -5.80 -22.64
C PRO A 202 4.60 -5.09 -22.22
N VAL A 203 4.60 -4.61 -20.99
CA VAL A 203 3.48 -3.81 -20.46
C VAL A 203 3.64 -2.32 -20.77
N SER A 204 4.82 -1.88 -21.16
CA SER A 204 5.08 -0.48 -21.54
C SER A 204 4.36 -0.13 -22.84
N ALA A 205 3.72 1.02 -22.84
CA ALA A 205 3.03 1.59 -24.00
C ALA A 205 3.72 2.90 -24.45
N PRO A 206 3.55 3.33 -25.72
CA PRO A 206 4.21 4.53 -26.24
C PRO A 206 3.72 5.79 -25.50
N ILE A 207 4.66 6.67 -25.14
CA ILE A 207 4.39 7.95 -24.46
C ILE A 207 4.16 9.11 -25.43
N ASP A 208 4.50 8.94 -26.70
CA ASP A 208 4.41 9.93 -27.77
C ASP A 208 3.06 9.93 -28.51
N ASP A 209 2.04 9.30 -27.94
CA ASP A 209 0.68 9.17 -28.49
C ASP A 209 0.62 8.45 -29.84
N ASN A 210 1.60 7.63 -30.16
CA ASN A 210 1.59 6.82 -31.37
C ASN A 210 0.50 5.73 -31.29
N VAL A 211 -0.62 6.01 -31.93
CA VAL A 211 -1.84 5.18 -31.93
C VAL A 211 -1.57 3.77 -32.48
N ASP A 212 -0.75 3.66 -33.53
CA ASP A 212 -0.48 2.37 -34.17
C ASP A 212 0.38 1.46 -33.26
N VAL A 213 1.38 2.04 -32.59
CA VAL A 213 2.23 1.31 -31.64
C VAL A 213 1.41 0.94 -30.39
N LEU A 214 0.54 1.83 -29.89
CA LEU A 214 -0.36 1.51 -28.78
C LEU A 214 -1.27 0.32 -29.14
N ARG A 215 -1.88 0.33 -30.32
CA ARG A 215 -2.72 -0.78 -30.79
C ARG A 215 -1.94 -2.07 -30.98
N ALA A 216 -0.70 -2.01 -31.48
CA ALA A 216 0.18 -3.16 -31.60
C ALA A 216 0.53 -3.76 -30.21
N THR A 217 0.80 -2.92 -29.23
CA THR A 217 1.05 -3.35 -27.84
C THR A 217 -0.17 -4.06 -27.26
N LEU A 218 -1.35 -3.45 -27.39
CA LEU A 218 -2.61 -4.06 -26.92
C LEU A 218 -2.91 -5.38 -27.63
N TRP A 219 -2.74 -5.45 -28.93
CA TRP A 219 -2.92 -6.68 -29.71
C TRP A 219 -2.03 -7.81 -29.19
N LEU A 220 -0.75 -7.53 -28.99
CA LEU A 220 0.21 -8.54 -28.54
C LEU A 220 -0.13 -9.08 -27.13
N GLN A 221 -0.47 -8.17 -26.22
CA GLN A 221 -0.92 -8.54 -24.87
C GLN A 221 -2.24 -9.32 -24.93
N THR A 222 -3.19 -8.89 -25.73
CA THR A 222 -4.50 -9.53 -25.85
C THR A 222 -4.37 -10.98 -26.34
N ASP A 223 -3.52 -11.23 -27.36
CA ASP A 223 -3.24 -12.57 -27.85
C ASP A 223 -2.65 -13.47 -26.78
N ALA A 224 -1.64 -12.98 -26.06
CA ALA A 224 -0.99 -13.71 -24.98
C ALA A 224 -1.98 -14.03 -23.83
N ARG A 225 -2.75 -13.02 -23.37
CA ARG A 225 -3.75 -13.19 -22.30
C ARG A 225 -4.88 -14.13 -22.69
N TYR A 226 -5.31 -14.11 -23.95
CA TYR A 226 -6.33 -15.05 -24.45
C TYR A 226 -5.83 -16.49 -24.38
N LYS A 227 -4.62 -16.77 -24.83
CA LYS A 227 -4.00 -18.11 -24.78
C LYS A 227 -3.82 -18.58 -23.33
N GLN A 228 -3.39 -17.71 -22.43
CA GLN A 228 -3.29 -18.00 -20.99
C GLN A 228 -4.66 -18.30 -20.39
N ALA A 229 -5.69 -17.51 -20.73
CA ALA A 229 -7.05 -17.70 -20.25
C ALA A 229 -7.64 -19.04 -20.70
N LEU A 230 -7.42 -19.46 -21.96
CA LEU A 230 -7.83 -20.77 -22.44
C LEU A 230 -7.14 -21.91 -21.68
N ALA A 231 -5.82 -21.83 -21.49
CA ALA A 231 -5.06 -22.84 -20.75
C ALA A 231 -5.58 -22.99 -19.31
N LEU A 232 -5.84 -21.86 -18.62
CA LEU A 232 -6.42 -21.87 -17.27
C LEU A 232 -7.83 -22.46 -17.25
N LEU A 233 -8.69 -22.10 -18.21
CA LEU A 233 -10.05 -22.64 -18.30
C LEU A 233 -10.03 -24.16 -18.52
N HIS A 234 -9.17 -24.66 -19.40
CA HIS A 234 -9.02 -26.10 -19.63
C HIS A 234 -8.50 -26.82 -18.38
N LYS A 235 -7.49 -26.27 -17.71
CA LYS A 235 -6.98 -26.78 -16.43
C LYS A 235 -8.09 -26.88 -15.40
N LYS A 236 -8.89 -25.80 -15.26
CA LYS A 236 -10.03 -25.73 -14.33
C LYS A 236 -11.12 -26.74 -14.69
N ARG A 237 -11.48 -26.88 -15.97
CA ARG A 237 -12.43 -27.92 -16.45
C ARG A 237 -11.94 -29.32 -16.12
N GLY A 238 -10.67 -29.62 -16.36
CA GLY A 238 -10.06 -30.90 -16.03
C GLY A 238 -10.05 -31.20 -14.53
N ALA A 239 -9.69 -30.23 -13.71
CA ALA A 239 -9.67 -30.37 -12.25
C ALA A 239 -11.05 -30.66 -11.66
N ARG A 240 -12.11 -30.08 -12.20
CA ARG A 240 -13.49 -30.32 -11.75
C ARG A 240 -14.00 -31.75 -12.00
N VAL A 241 -13.42 -32.47 -12.90
CA VAL A 241 -13.75 -33.88 -13.09
C VAL A 241 -13.30 -34.75 -11.92
N THR A 242 -12.24 -34.34 -11.22
CA THR A 242 -11.60 -35.13 -10.15
C THR A 242 -11.81 -34.56 -8.74
N LYS A 243 -12.17 -33.28 -8.61
CA LYS A 243 -12.34 -32.60 -7.31
C LYS A 243 -13.80 -32.20 -7.11
N ILE A 244 -14.35 -32.48 -5.94
CA ILE A 244 -15.68 -31.97 -5.52
C ILE A 244 -15.49 -30.48 -5.19
N VAL A 245 -16.23 -29.62 -5.87
CA VAL A 245 -16.28 -28.17 -5.60
C VAL A 245 -17.38 -27.92 -4.58
N GLU A 246 -17.02 -27.27 -3.47
CA GLU A 246 -17.94 -27.05 -2.35
C GLU A 246 -19.14 -26.13 -2.71
N ASP A 247 -19.00 -25.23 -3.67
CA ASP A 247 -20.07 -24.30 -4.06
C ASP A 247 -20.06 -23.97 -5.56
N GLU A 248 -20.84 -24.72 -6.33
CA GLU A 248 -21.03 -24.47 -7.77
C GLU A 248 -21.96 -23.28 -8.08
N SER A 249 -22.59 -22.68 -7.07
CA SER A 249 -23.56 -21.60 -7.26
C SER A 249 -22.91 -20.24 -7.45
N MET A 250 -21.65 -20.06 -7.04
CA MET A 250 -20.96 -18.79 -7.13
C MET A 250 -20.45 -18.56 -8.56
N ALA A 251 -20.77 -17.38 -9.12
CA ALA A 251 -20.25 -16.96 -10.41
C ALA A 251 -18.74 -16.65 -10.32
N SER A 252 -18.00 -16.79 -11.43
CA SER A 252 -16.59 -16.44 -11.50
C SER A 252 -16.35 -14.94 -11.60
N PHE A 253 -17.30 -14.20 -12.20
CA PHE A 253 -17.15 -12.76 -12.45
C PHE A 253 -18.51 -12.07 -12.42
N SER A 254 -18.57 -10.83 -11.92
CA SER A 254 -19.81 -10.06 -11.90
C SER A 254 -20.01 -9.31 -13.21
N ARG A 255 -21.27 -9.15 -13.62
CA ARG A 255 -21.65 -8.30 -14.73
C ARG A 255 -22.03 -6.93 -14.17
N GLU A 256 -21.36 -5.87 -14.66
CA GLU A 256 -21.60 -4.53 -14.18
C GLU A 256 -22.17 -3.63 -15.29
N LYS A 257 -22.80 -2.53 -14.87
CA LYS A 257 -23.34 -1.54 -15.82
C LYS A 257 -22.16 -0.78 -16.46
N PRO A 258 -22.17 -0.63 -17.81
CA PRO A 258 -21.13 0.15 -18.46
C PRO A 258 -21.18 1.63 -18.03
N GLN A 259 -20.01 2.22 -17.88
CA GLN A 259 -19.81 3.62 -17.49
C GLN A 259 -19.17 4.40 -18.63
N ARG A 260 -19.55 5.67 -18.80
CA ARG A 260 -18.95 6.54 -19.81
C ARG A 260 -18.70 7.91 -19.21
N ALA A 261 -17.44 8.27 -19.08
CA ALA A 261 -17.00 9.55 -18.57
C ALA A 261 -15.60 9.91 -19.10
N VAL A 262 -15.40 11.20 -19.33
CA VAL A 262 -14.09 11.77 -19.62
C VAL A 262 -13.93 12.96 -18.71
N ASP A 263 -13.00 12.86 -17.76
CA ASP A 263 -12.71 13.95 -16.84
C ASP A 263 -12.12 15.15 -17.57
N LYS A 264 -12.34 16.33 -17.00
CA LYS A 264 -11.62 17.51 -17.46
C LYS A 264 -10.12 17.31 -17.20
N PRO A 265 -9.24 17.68 -18.16
CA PRO A 265 -7.80 17.57 -17.96
C PRO A 265 -7.35 18.32 -16.70
N ILE A 266 -6.59 17.66 -15.86
CA ILE A 266 -5.93 18.29 -14.73
C ILE A 266 -4.64 18.95 -15.24
N THR A 267 -4.47 20.24 -14.98
CA THR A 267 -3.20 20.92 -15.26
C THR A 267 -2.31 20.79 -14.04
N LEU A 268 -1.28 19.95 -14.13
CA LEU A 268 -0.23 19.87 -13.12
C LEU A 268 0.47 21.23 -13.05
N LYS A 269 0.55 21.79 -11.84
CA LYS A 269 1.28 23.02 -11.53
C LYS A 269 2.33 22.70 -10.48
N LEU A 270 3.59 22.92 -10.81
CA LEU A 270 4.70 22.75 -9.90
C LEU A 270 5.76 23.82 -10.16
N ASP A 271 5.88 24.76 -9.23
CA ASP A 271 7.01 25.70 -9.24
C ASP A 271 8.24 25.03 -8.63
N ARG A 272 8.94 24.24 -9.47
CA ARG A 272 10.11 23.44 -9.05
C ARG A 272 11.18 24.28 -8.37
N ALA A 273 11.53 25.44 -8.91
CA ALA A 273 12.56 26.29 -8.34
C ALA A 273 12.22 26.75 -6.92
N THR A 274 11.00 27.21 -6.72
CA THR A 274 10.52 27.58 -5.38
C THR A 274 10.53 26.39 -4.43
N TRP A 275 10.12 25.18 -4.88
CA TRP A 275 10.11 24.00 -4.03
C TRP A 275 11.51 23.49 -3.71
N GLU A 276 12.44 23.51 -4.65
CA GLU A 276 13.83 23.18 -4.37
C GLU A 276 14.42 24.07 -3.25
N ASP A 277 14.19 25.37 -3.34
CA ASP A 277 14.66 26.31 -2.31
C ASP A 277 13.97 26.08 -0.95
N ARG A 278 12.66 25.80 -0.94
CA ARG A 278 11.93 25.44 0.28
C ARG A 278 12.51 24.18 0.92
N LEU A 279 12.69 23.11 0.13
CA LEU A 279 13.21 21.84 0.64
C LEU A 279 14.64 21.99 1.19
N ARG A 280 15.50 22.77 0.50
CA ARG A 280 16.84 23.11 1.00
C ARG A 280 16.79 23.84 2.35
N ARG A 281 15.97 24.89 2.46
CA ARG A 281 15.81 25.65 3.72
C ARG A 281 15.28 24.77 4.85
N VAL A 282 14.19 24.04 4.61
CA VAL A 282 13.55 23.21 5.62
C VAL A 282 14.48 22.07 6.07
N SER A 283 15.14 21.37 5.11
CA SER A 283 16.07 20.29 5.46
C SER A 283 17.32 20.77 6.19
N ALA A 284 17.74 22.04 5.96
CA ALA A 284 18.88 22.63 6.67
C ALA A 284 18.62 22.80 8.17
N LEU A 285 17.35 22.90 8.63
CA LEU A 285 17.02 23.02 10.04
C LEU A 285 17.49 21.81 10.85
N PHE A 286 17.53 20.63 10.27
CA PHE A 286 18.01 19.42 10.95
C PHE A 286 19.50 19.47 11.29
N LYS A 287 20.30 20.37 10.69
CA LYS A 287 21.71 20.63 11.09
C LYS A 287 21.83 21.16 12.52
N LEU A 288 20.78 21.82 13.04
CA LEU A 288 20.77 22.37 14.38
C LEU A 288 20.64 21.28 15.47
N TYR A 289 20.37 20.03 15.06
CA TYR A 289 20.13 18.90 15.96
C TYR A 289 21.21 17.82 15.73
N PRO A 290 22.31 17.87 16.49
CA PRO A 290 23.44 16.94 16.31
C PRO A 290 23.06 15.47 16.59
N GLU A 291 21.96 15.24 17.31
CA GLU A 291 21.42 13.90 17.59
C GLU A 291 20.83 13.22 16.35
N ILE A 292 20.39 14.02 15.37
CA ILE A 292 19.81 13.53 14.11
C ILE A 292 20.96 13.25 13.15
N PHE A 293 21.27 11.97 12.93
CA PHE A 293 22.37 11.58 12.03
C PHE A 293 21.92 11.51 10.57
N ASP A 294 20.61 11.39 10.31
CA ASP A 294 20.04 11.36 8.98
C ASP A 294 18.64 12.02 8.96
N SER A 295 18.35 12.74 7.89
CA SER A 295 17.03 13.39 7.70
C SER A 295 16.77 13.57 6.22
N GLN A 296 15.51 13.65 5.86
CA GLN A 296 15.07 13.87 4.48
C GLN A 296 13.80 14.72 4.47
N VAL A 297 13.72 15.63 3.50
CA VAL A 297 12.49 16.32 3.14
C VAL A 297 12.24 16.04 1.67
N LYS A 298 11.10 15.41 1.37
CA LYS A 298 10.72 15.00 0.02
C LYS A 298 9.38 15.64 -0.35
N LEU A 299 9.29 16.20 -1.54
CA LEU A 299 8.05 16.49 -2.24
C LEU A 299 7.90 15.47 -3.36
N SER A 300 6.77 14.78 -3.42
CA SER A 300 6.34 13.99 -4.57
C SER A 300 5.06 14.58 -5.15
N VAL A 301 4.92 14.50 -6.47
CA VAL A 301 3.70 14.89 -7.19
C VAL A 301 3.37 13.74 -8.12
N ASP A 302 2.30 13.02 -7.79
CA ASP A 302 1.84 11.84 -8.51
C ASP A 302 0.65 12.25 -9.40
N HIS A 303 0.85 12.38 -10.70
CA HIS A 303 -0.20 12.65 -11.66
C HIS A 303 -0.46 11.42 -12.51
N GLN A 304 -1.65 10.87 -12.41
CA GLN A 304 -2.05 9.68 -13.14
C GLN A 304 -3.25 9.97 -14.04
N THR A 305 -3.12 9.65 -15.35
CA THR A 305 -4.25 9.55 -16.28
C THR A 305 -4.54 8.07 -16.53
N ARG A 306 -5.82 7.69 -16.44
CA ARG A 306 -6.27 6.31 -16.57
C ARG A 306 -7.34 6.20 -17.65
N PHE A 307 -7.13 5.27 -18.59
CA PHE A 307 -8.06 4.94 -19.66
C PHE A 307 -8.61 3.53 -19.43
N ILE A 308 -9.92 3.36 -19.42
CA ILE A 308 -10.55 2.05 -19.27
C ILE A 308 -11.58 1.86 -20.39
N VAL A 309 -11.45 0.76 -21.14
CA VAL A 309 -12.48 0.32 -22.09
C VAL A 309 -12.77 -1.16 -21.88
N THR A 310 -14.04 -1.56 -21.97
CA THR A 310 -14.47 -2.95 -21.81
C THR A 310 -15.44 -3.38 -22.92
N THR A 311 -15.49 -4.68 -23.18
CA THR A 311 -16.47 -5.26 -24.13
C THR A 311 -17.92 -5.11 -23.66
N GLU A 312 -18.17 -4.77 -22.39
CA GLU A 312 -19.49 -4.42 -21.88
C GLU A 312 -19.91 -3.00 -22.25
N GLY A 313 -18.98 -2.15 -22.75
CA GLY A 313 -19.24 -0.79 -23.20
C GLY A 313 -18.84 0.31 -22.24
N THR A 314 -18.02 0.01 -21.22
CA THR A 314 -17.37 1.02 -20.38
C THR A 314 -16.30 1.76 -21.19
N GLU A 315 -16.31 3.10 -21.13
CA GLU A 315 -15.39 4.02 -21.80
C GLU A 315 -15.05 5.17 -20.85
N LEU A 316 -13.88 5.13 -20.23
CA LEU A 316 -13.49 6.08 -19.18
C LEU A 316 -12.13 6.71 -19.46
N VAL A 317 -12.02 8.01 -19.16
CA VAL A 317 -10.74 8.71 -18.96
C VAL A 317 -10.82 9.45 -17.64
N ASN A 318 -10.03 9.03 -16.67
CA ASN A 318 -10.01 9.63 -15.33
C ASN A 318 -8.61 10.13 -14.99
N GLU A 319 -8.54 11.21 -14.23
CA GLU A 319 -7.29 11.76 -13.74
C GLU A 319 -7.27 11.86 -12.23
N ARG A 320 -6.07 11.70 -11.68
CA ARG A 320 -5.79 11.88 -10.26
C ARG A 320 -4.48 12.63 -10.08
N LEU A 321 -4.46 13.61 -9.19
CA LEU A 321 -3.28 14.37 -8.83
C LEU A 321 -3.14 14.39 -7.31
N ILE A 322 -1.99 13.93 -6.80
CA ILE A 322 -1.66 13.93 -5.38
C ILE A 322 -0.32 14.60 -5.19
N TYR A 323 -0.28 15.64 -4.35
CA TYR A 323 0.94 16.21 -3.80
C TYR A 323 1.19 15.59 -2.44
N GLY A 324 2.39 15.04 -2.24
CA GLY A 324 2.83 14.49 -0.96
C GLY A 324 4.11 15.17 -0.49
N LEU A 325 4.11 15.72 0.70
CA LEU A 325 5.32 16.27 1.33
C LEU A 325 5.65 15.45 2.58
N HIS A 326 6.86 14.92 2.62
CA HIS A 326 7.31 14.03 3.69
C HIS A 326 8.59 14.58 4.33
N MET A 327 8.60 14.64 5.64
CA MET A 327 9.78 14.97 6.44
C MET A 327 10.13 13.79 7.31
N THR A 328 11.34 13.27 7.22
CA THR A 328 11.83 12.15 8.04
C THR A 328 13.07 12.56 8.80
N ALA A 329 13.19 12.12 10.04
CA ALA A 329 14.38 12.31 10.86
C ALA A 329 14.73 11.02 11.61
N ASN A 330 16.04 10.70 11.66
CA ASN A 330 16.59 9.49 12.25
C ASN A 330 17.62 9.85 13.33
N ALA A 331 17.46 9.24 14.50
CA ALA A 331 18.44 9.32 15.59
C ALA A 331 18.68 7.92 16.16
N ARG A 332 19.69 7.78 17.01
CA ARG A 332 19.95 6.55 17.70
C ARG A 332 20.03 6.81 19.20
N ALA A 333 19.25 6.04 19.96
CA ALA A 333 19.24 6.12 21.41
C ALA A 333 20.55 5.53 22.00
N ALA A 334 20.83 5.83 23.27
CA ALA A 334 22.04 5.35 23.95
C ALA A 334 22.12 3.82 24.03
N ASP A 335 20.99 3.14 24.09
CA ASP A 335 20.88 1.67 24.07
C ASP A 335 21.03 1.08 22.65
N GLY A 336 21.21 1.90 21.64
CA GLY A 336 21.38 1.47 20.25
C GLY A 336 20.09 1.36 19.43
N MET A 337 18.93 1.65 20.01
CA MET A 337 17.66 1.62 19.27
C MET A 337 17.60 2.74 18.23
N LEU A 338 17.23 2.39 16.99
CA LEU A 338 16.93 3.37 15.94
C LEU A 338 15.62 4.09 16.27
N ILE A 339 15.68 5.41 16.33
CA ILE A 339 14.53 6.30 16.42
C ILE A 339 14.30 6.87 15.03
N ASN A 340 13.20 6.46 14.40
CA ASN A 340 12.74 6.98 13.13
C ASN A 340 11.38 7.66 13.35
N HIS A 341 11.27 8.91 12.94
CA HIS A 341 10.01 9.65 13.02
C HIS A 341 9.81 10.48 11.77
N PHE A 342 8.56 10.74 11.41
CA PHE A 342 8.21 11.50 10.21
C PHE A 342 6.92 12.30 10.39
N LYS A 343 6.74 13.29 9.53
CA LYS A 343 5.50 14.04 9.32
C LYS A 343 5.21 14.08 7.82
N SER A 344 3.93 13.99 7.48
CA SER A 344 3.49 13.99 6.08
C SER A 344 2.32 14.94 5.89
N PHE A 345 2.27 15.56 4.72
CA PHE A 345 1.16 16.37 4.24
C PHE A 345 0.74 15.87 2.86
N TYR A 346 -0.54 15.93 2.59
CA TYR A 346 -1.09 15.55 1.29
C TYR A 346 -2.09 16.60 0.82
N GLY A 347 -2.25 16.77 -0.48
CA GLY A 347 -3.23 17.65 -1.09
C GLY A 347 -3.47 17.30 -2.55
N ALA A 348 -4.56 17.80 -3.10
CA ALA A 348 -4.92 17.62 -4.51
C ALA A 348 -4.37 18.74 -5.41
N SER A 349 -3.68 19.73 -4.83
CA SER A 349 -3.07 20.84 -5.56
C SER A 349 -1.88 21.41 -4.78
N GLU A 350 -0.98 22.11 -5.50
CA GLU A 350 0.14 22.83 -4.89
C GLU A 350 -0.30 23.82 -3.81
N SER A 351 -1.45 24.47 -4.01
CA SER A 351 -1.98 25.47 -3.07
C SER A 351 -2.49 24.87 -1.74
N GLU A 352 -2.68 23.56 -1.66
CA GLU A 352 -3.05 22.86 -0.43
C GLU A 352 -1.82 22.42 0.37
N MET A 353 -0.61 22.57 -0.19
CA MET A 353 0.62 22.29 0.54
C MET A 353 0.88 23.36 1.60
N PRO A 354 1.53 22.99 2.73
CA PRO A 354 1.82 23.92 3.81
C PRO A 354 2.69 25.10 3.36
N ASP A 355 2.45 26.24 3.96
CA ASP A 355 3.31 27.41 3.81
C ASP A 355 4.68 27.24 4.50
N ASP A 356 5.64 28.12 4.18
CA ASP A 356 7.00 28.07 4.72
C ASP A 356 7.04 28.07 6.25
N ALA A 357 6.19 28.87 6.90
CA ALA A 357 6.14 28.96 8.36
C ALA A 357 5.66 27.65 9.01
N THR A 358 4.68 26.99 8.38
CA THR A 358 4.18 25.68 8.82
C THR A 358 5.23 24.59 8.59
N LEU A 359 5.92 24.59 7.44
CA LEU A 359 6.99 23.65 7.14
C LEU A 359 8.14 23.74 8.14
N GLU A 360 8.61 24.96 8.42
CA GLU A 360 9.69 25.18 9.40
C GLU A 360 9.28 24.79 10.82
N ARG A 361 8.07 25.15 11.25
CA ARG A 361 7.54 24.76 12.55
C ARG A 361 7.46 23.24 12.67
N THR A 362 6.96 22.56 11.64
CA THR A 362 6.84 21.09 11.62
C THR A 362 8.20 20.40 11.63
N ALA A 363 9.19 20.91 10.89
CA ALA A 363 10.55 20.36 10.90
C ALA A 363 11.20 20.48 12.29
N LYS A 364 11.05 21.64 12.96
CA LYS A 364 11.52 21.85 14.34
C LYS A 364 10.80 20.92 15.33
N GLN A 365 9.47 20.83 15.22
CA GLN A 365 8.68 19.92 16.05
C GLN A 365 9.12 18.46 15.87
N LEU A 366 9.30 18.01 14.63
CA LEU A 366 9.79 16.67 14.31
C LEU A 366 11.16 16.40 14.95
N ALA A 367 12.08 17.35 14.83
CA ALA A 367 13.42 17.23 15.41
C ALA A 367 13.37 17.16 16.96
N ASP A 368 12.55 17.99 17.60
CA ASP A 368 12.35 17.98 19.05
C ASP A 368 11.68 16.68 19.53
N GLU A 369 10.72 16.15 18.78
CA GLU A 369 10.09 14.85 19.05
C GLU A 369 11.12 13.71 18.96
N VAL A 370 11.96 13.69 17.95
CA VAL A 370 13.05 12.70 17.79
C VAL A 370 14.05 12.79 18.93
N LYS A 371 14.44 13.99 19.35
CA LYS A 371 15.32 14.21 20.50
C LYS A 371 14.70 13.65 21.78
N ARG A 372 13.45 13.97 22.08
CA ARG A 372 12.74 13.47 23.26
C ARG A 372 12.57 11.95 23.23
N LEU A 373 12.25 11.35 22.06
CA LEU A 373 12.14 9.92 21.89
C LEU A 373 13.48 9.20 22.11
N ARG A 374 14.58 9.80 21.66
CA ARG A 374 15.93 9.28 21.90
C ARG A 374 16.26 9.16 23.39
N GLU A 375 15.78 10.09 24.21
CA GLU A 375 16.00 10.18 25.65
C GLU A 375 14.95 9.40 26.46
N ALA A 376 13.79 9.07 25.85
CA ALA A 376 12.70 8.40 26.51
C ALA A 376 13.11 6.98 26.99
N PRO A 377 12.62 6.52 28.16
CA PRO A 377 12.89 5.20 28.66
C PRO A 377 12.25 4.12 27.77
N MET A 378 12.92 2.98 27.67
CA MET A 378 12.32 1.76 27.11
C MET A 378 11.17 1.31 28.02
N MET A 379 10.08 0.88 27.40
CA MET A 379 8.93 0.33 28.11
C MET A 379 8.97 -1.21 28.09
N ASP A 380 8.59 -1.80 29.23
CA ASP A 380 8.33 -3.23 29.31
C ASP A 380 7.02 -3.62 28.61
N PRO A 381 6.80 -4.91 28.29
CA PRO A 381 5.54 -5.38 27.77
C PRO A 381 4.36 -4.88 28.62
N PHE A 382 3.28 -4.53 27.93
CA PHE A 382 2.12 -3.93 28.56
C PHE A 382 0.83 -4.62 28.13
N ASN A 383 -0.04 -4.85 29.09
CA ASN A 383 -1.41 -5.24 28.86
C ASN A 383 -2.30 -4.38 29.76
N GLY A 384 -3.20 -3.60 29.18
CA GLY A 384 -4.07 -2.70 29.93
C GLY A 384 -4.75 -1.64 29.07
N PRO A 385 -5.38 -0.62 29.71
CA PRO A 385 -6.17 0.37 29.01
C PRO A 385 -5.31 1.41 28.29
N ALA A 386 -5.82 1.84 27.13
CA ALA A 386 -5.17 2.87 26.33
C ALA A 386 -6.14 3.75 25.56
N ILE A 387 -5.74 4.98 25.29
CA ILE A 387 -6.32 5.84 24.28
C ILE A 387 -5.41 5.79 23.04
N LEU A 388 -6.01 5.49 21.87
CA LEU A 388 -5.40 5.77 20.59
C LEU A 388 -5.92 7.12 20.11
N LEU A 389 -5.03 8.09 19.86
CA LEU A 389 -5.42 9.37 19.27
C LEU A 389 -5.89 9.16 17.81
N PRO A 390 -6.56 10.13 17.17
CA PRO A 390 -7.22 9.91 15.88
C PRO A 390 -6.32 9.33 14.79
N GLU A 391 -5.06 9.80 14.67
CA GLU A 391 -4.10 9.26 13.70
C GLU A 391 -3.76 7.79 13.99
N ALA A 392 -3.49 7.47 15.24
CA ALA A 392 -3.22 6.10 15.67
C ALA A 392 -4.46 5.19 15.52
N ALA A 393 -5.65 5.71 15.83
CA ALA A 393 -6.91 5.01 15.64
C ALA A 393 -7.19 4.75 14.16
N GLY A 394 -6.90 5.70 13.26
CA GLY A 394 -7.03 5.52 11.82
C GLY A 394 -6.22 4.33 11.32
N VAL A 395 -4.93 4.26 11.66
CA VAL A 395 -4.07 3.11 11.31
C VAL A 395 -4.59 1.82 11.96
N PHE A 396 -5.03 1.88 13.21
CA PHE A 396 -5.57 0.71 13.90
C PHE A 396 -6.82 0.14 13.20
N PHE A 397 -7.80 0.96 12.81
CA PHE A 397 -8.98 0.50 12.07
C PHE A 397 -8.61 -0.01 10.67
N HIS A 398 -7.69 0.65 10.00
CA HIS A 398 -7.19 0.22 8.69
C HIS A 398 -6.66 -1.22 8.74
N GLU A 399 -5.77 -1.50 9.68
CA GLU A 399 -5.09 -2.79 9.79
C GLU A 399 -5.95 -3.86 10.49
N ALA A 400 -6.60 -3.49 11.59
CA ALA A 400 -7.35 -4.44 12.39
C ALA A 400 -8.66 -4.87 11.75
N LEU A 401 -9.30 -3.98 10.99
CA LEU A 401 -10.61 -4.19 10.39
C LEU A 401 -10.55 -4.20 8.86
N GLY A 402 -10.00 -3.13 8.25
CA GLY A 402 -10.10 -2.86 6.83
C GLY A 402 -9.63 -4.01 5.94
N HIS A 403 -8.39 -4.45 6.09
CA HIS A 403 -7.84 -5.58 5.31
C HIS A 403 -8.63 -6.89 5.48
N ARG A 404 -9.32 -7.08 6.60
CA ARG A 404 -10.14 -8.27 6.84
C ARG A 404 -11.52 -8.20 6.20
N LEU A 405 -11.90 -7.01 5.72
CA LEU A 405 -13.15 -6.78 4.99
C LEU A 405 -12.96 -6.75 3.47
N GLU A 406 -11.74 -6.99 2.97
CA GLU A 406 -11.47 -7.18 1.54
C GLU A 406 -12.15 -8.48 1.07
N GLY A 407 -12.95 -8.37 0.00
CA GLY A 407 -13.91 -9.41 -0.39
C GLY A 407 -13.25 -10.72 -0.83
N GLU A 408 -12.17 -10.64 -1.61
CA GLU A 408 -11.46 -11.81 -2.14
C GLU A 408 -10.92 -12.71 -1.03
N ARG A 409 -10.56 -12.14 0.13
CA ARG A 409 -10.11 -12.90 1.30
C ARG A 409 -11.19 -13.80 1.88
N GLN A 410 -12.47 -13.51 1.59
CA GLN A 410 -13.59 -14.33 2.04
C GLN A 410 -13.77 -15.60 1.19
N ASN A 411 -13.21 -15.61 -0.03
CA ASN A 411 -13.28 -16.73 -0.95
C ASN A 411 -12.14 -17.73 -0.74
N ASP A 412 -10.98 -17.27 -0.23
CA ASP A 412 -9.81 -18.10 -0.05
C ASP A 412 -9.89 -18.90 1.27
N ASN A 413 -9.66 -20.22 1.17
CA ASN A 413 -9.53 -21.08 2.36
C ASN A 413 -8.11 -21.05 2.95
N LYS A 414 -7.14 -20.49 2.23
CA LYS A 414 -5.73 -20.37 2.64
C LYS A 414 -5.41 -19.05 3.31
N GLU A 415 -6.22 -18.03 3.10
CA GLU A 415 -6.11 -16.75 3.80
C GLU A 415 -7.05 -16.71 5.00
N GLY A 416 -6.61 -16.06 6.06
CA GLY A 416 -7.38 -15.94 7.30
C GLY A 416 -8.70 -15.21 7.06
N ALA A 417 -9.70 -15.94 6.68
CA ALA A 417 -11.06 -15.46 6.41
C ALA A 417 -11.78 -15.13 7.72
N THR A 418 -11.22 -14.18 8.48
CA THR A 418 -11.68 -13.81 9.83
C THR A 418 -13.17 -13.50 9.89
N PHE A 419 -13.70 -12.84 8.87
CA PHE A 419 -15.12 -12.46 8.82
C PHE A 419 -15.94 -13.25 7.81
N LYS A 420 -15.42 -14.36 7.27
CA LYS A 420 -16.15 -15.24 6.36
C LYS A 420 -17.46 -15.74 6.99
N GLY A 421 -18.58 -15.48 6.31
CA GLY A 421 -19.91 -15.85 6.81
C GLY A 421 -20.36 -15.10 8.06
N GLN A 422 -19.78 -13.92 8.34
CA GLN A 422 -20.15 -13.10 9.50
C GLN A 422 -21.15 -11.97 9.16
N ILE A 423 -21.58 -11.84 7.91
CA ILE A 423 -22.61 -10.85 7.53
C ILE A 423 -23.84 -11.03 8.43
N GLY A 424 -24.34 -9.92 8.98
CA GLY A 424 -25.44 -9.89 9.94
C GLY A 424 -25.05 -10.13 11.39
N LYS A 425 -23.78 -10.47 11.69
CA LYS A 425 -23.30 -10.67 13.06
C LYS A 425 -22.63 -9.42 13.62
N THR A 426 -22.68 -9.28 14.94
CA THR A 426 -21.97 -8.21 15.67
C THR A 426 -20.49 -8.51 15.69
N ILE A 427 -19.68 -7.59 15.17
CA ILE A 427 -18.21 -7.67 15.12
C ILE A 427 -17.51 -6.49 15.80
N LEU A 428 -18.24 -5.42 16.09
CA LEU A 428 -17.79 -4.22 16.81
C LEU A 428 -18.80 -3.84 17.89
N PRO A 429 -18.42 -2.96 18.85
CA PRO A 429 -19.38 -2.31 19.74
C PRO A 429 -20.53 -1.63 18.97
N THR A 430 -21.74 -1.74 19.49
CA THR A 430 -22.97 -1.30 18.80
C THR A 430 -23.06 0.21 18.56
N PHE A 431 -22.22 1.01 19.20
CA PHE A 431 -22.14 2.45 18.97
C PHE A 431 -21.20 2.84 17.83
N LEU A 432 -20.56 1.87 17.14
CA LEU A 432 -19.64 2.11 16.04
C LEU A 432 -20.28 1.76 14.70
N THR A 433 -20.14 2.67 13.75
CA THR A 433 -20.49 2.47 12.33
C THR A 433 -19.25 2.76 11.49
N VAL A 434 -18.95 1.88 10.55
CA VAL A 434 -17.81 2.00 9.64
C VAL A 434 -18.30 1.94 8.21
N LEU A 435 -17.94 2.95 7.42
CA LEU A 435 -18.19 2.98 5.98
C LEU A 435 -16.88 3.21 5.23
N ASP A 436 -16.86 2.82 3.96
CA ASP A 436 -15.82 3.22 3.01
C ASP A 436 -16.47 4.00 1.88
N ASP A 437 -15.99 5.24 1.67
CA ASP A 437 -16.58 6.19 0.72
C ASP A 437 -15.53 6.74 -0.25
N PRO A 438 -15.28 6.05 -1.37
CA PRO A 438 -14.35 6.55 -2.39
C PRO A 438 -14.86 7.79 -3.13
N SER A 439 -16.16 8.09 -3.07
CA SER A 439 -16.72 9.27 -3.74
C SER A 439 -16.45 10.59 -2.99
N ALA A 440 -16.06 10.51 -1.70
CA ALA A 440 -15.71 11.69 -0.92
C ALA A 440 -14.34 12.24 -1.33
N GLY A 441 -14.29 13.45 -1.88
CA GLY A 441 -13.04 14.12 -2.26
C GLY A 441 -12.37 14.86 -1.12
N LYS A 442 -13.15 15.32 -0.12
CA LYS A 442 -12.68 16.04 1.08
C LYS A 442 -13.50 15.67 2.30
N LEU A 443 -12.85 15.69 3.45
CA LEU A 443 -13.50 15.59 4.75
C LEU A 443 -12.92 16.66 5.69
N ASP A 444 -13.77 17.49 6.30
CA ASP A 444 -13.38 18.60 7.17
C ASP A 444 -12.29 19.52 6.56
N GLY A 445 -12.38 19.75 5.24
CA GLY A 445 -11.45 20.58 4.48
C GLY A 445 -10.14 19.87 4.06
N VAL A 446 -9.90 18.64 4.51
CA VAL A 446 -8.73 17.83 4.14
C VAL A 446 -9.03 17.04 2.87
N SER A 447 -8.18 17.15 1.85
CA SER A 447 -8.24 16.33 0.64
C SER A 447 -7.94 14.86 0.96
N LEU A 448 -8.68 13.95 0.33
CA LEU A 448 -8.63 12.51 0.60
C LEU A 448 -7.90 11.78 -0.52
N ASN A 449 -6.81 11.10 -0.18
CA ASN A 449 -6.04 10.30 -1.15
C ASN A 449 -6.83 9.11 -1.69
N GLY A 450 -7.78 8.60 -0.91
CA GLY A 450 -8.64 7.48 -1.28
C GLY A 450 -9.74 7.82 -2.29
N HIS A 451 -9.87 9.07 -2.71
CA HIS A 451 -10.93 9.52 -3.61
C HIS A 451 -10.77 9.02 -5.04
N TYR A 452 -11.87 8.52 -5.62
CA TYR A 452 -12.05 8.26 -7.06
C TYR A 452 -13.54 8.13 -7.40
N GLU A 453 -13.90 8.39 -8.66
CA GLU A 453 -15.28 8.21 -9.16
C GLU A 453 -15.52 6.80 -9.70
N PHE A 454 -14.51 6.17 -10.27
CA PHE A 454 -14.57 4.81 -10.79
C PHE A 454 -13.36 4.02 -10.31
N ASP A 455 -13.56 2.77 -9.96
CA ASP A 455 -12.47 1.87 -9.58
C ASP A 455 -11.62 1.42 -10.79
N ASP A 456 -10.62 0.57 -10.58
CA ASP A 456 -9.71 0.11 -11.64
C ASP A 456 -10.33 -0.95 -12.55
N GLU A 457 -11.55 -1.37 -12.28
CA GLU A 457 -12.35 -2.23 -13.14
C GLU A 457 -13.43 -1.45 -13.92
N GLY A 458 -13.50 -0.13 -13.72
CA GLY A 458 -14.46 0.76 -14.36
C GLY A 458 -15.86 0.71 -13.74
N VAL A 459 -15.97 0.27 -12.51
CA VAL A 459 -17.21 0.29 -11.73
C VAL A 459 -17.33 1.62 -10.99
N ALA A 460 -18.52 2.24 -11.02
CA ALA A 460 -18.77 3.49 -10.31
C ALA A 460 -18.62 3.29 -8.80
N SER A 461 -17.93 4.22 -8.16
CA SER A 461 -17.77 4.24 -6.70
C SER A 461 -19.02 4.81 -6.02
N PHE A 462 -19.27 4.34 -4.80
CA PHE A 462 -20.31 4.87 -3.92
C PHE A 462 -20.01 4.52 -2.46
N PRO A 463 -20.58 5.25 -1.48
CA PRO A 463 -20.40 4.93 -0.08
C PRO A 463 -20.91 3.53 0.26
N VAL A 464 -20.08 2.70 0.88
CA VAL A 464 -20.43 1.34 1.30
C VAL A 464 -20.38 1.25 2.82
N THR A 465 -21.52 1.02 3.47
CA THR A 465 -21.57 0.72 4.90
C THR A 465 -21.04 -0.70 5.12
N LEU A 466 -19.87 -0.80 5.72
CA LEU A 466 -19.21 -2.07 6.04
C LEU A 466 -19.75 -2.63 7.36
N VAL A 467 -19.83 -1.78 8.39
CA VAL A 467 -20.37 -2.12 9.71
C VAL A 467 -21.39 -1.06 10.11
N ASP A 468 -22.57 -1.49 10.49
CA ASP A 468 -23.68 -0.64 10.91
C ASP A 468 -24.05 -0.96 12.35
N HIS A 469 -23.83 0.00 13.27
CA HIS A 469 -24.07 -0.19 14.70
C HIS A 469 -23.50 -1.52 15.22
N GLY A 470 -22.22 -1.77 14.90
CA GLY A 470 -21.49 -2.97 15.27
C GLY A 470 -21.76 -4.22 14.43
N ILE A 471 -22.77 -4.21 13.56
CA ILE A 471 -23.17 -5.37 12.75
C ILE A 471 -22.49 -5.32 11.37
N LEU A 472 -21.80 -6.39 10.99
CA LEU A 472 -21.21 -6.51 9.66
C LEU A 472 -22.28 -6.54 8.57
N ARG A 473 -22.20 -5.62 7.60
CA ARG A 473 -23.17 -5.48 6.51
C ARG A 473 -22.60 -5.83 5.14
N ASN A 474 -21.33 -5.53 4.90
CA ASN A 474 -20.73 -5.69 3.59
C ASN A 474 -19.22 -5.93 3.66
N TYR A 475 -18.64 -6.30 2.52
CA TYR A 475 -17.22 -6.36 2.25
C TYR A 475 -16.84 -5.33 1.19
N LEU A 476 -15.56 -5.00 1.05
CA LEU A 476 -15.00 -4.24 -0.06
C LEU A 476 -14.83 -5.20 -1.25
N LYS A 477 -15.49 -4.92 -2.36
CA LYS A 477 -15.58 -5.89 -3.46
C LYS A 477 -15.11 -5.33 -4.79
N SER A 478 -14.30 -6.12 -5.45
CA SER A 478 -14.02 -6.05 -6.88
C SER A 478 -15.14 -6.75 -7.68
N ARG A 479 -14.92 -6.99 -8.94
CA ARG A 479 -15.80 -7.80 -9.79
C ARG A 479 -15.70 -9.31 -9.53
N THR A 480 -14.78 -9.74 -8.68
CA THR A 480 -14.74 -11.11 -8.16
C THR A 480 -15.85 -11.29 -7.12
N PRO A 481 -16.88 -12.12 -7.39
CA PRO A 481 -17.99 -12.30 -6.48
C PRO A 481 -17.58 -12.88 -5.13
N VAL A 482 -18.31 -12.49 -4.09
CA VAL A 482 -18.20 -13.07 -2.75
C VAL A 482 -19.49 -13.81 -2.43
N LYS A 483 -19.40 -14.94 -1.72
CA LYS A 483 -20.58 -15.75 -1.35
C LYS A 483 -21.66 -14.89 -0.71
N GLY A 484 -22.88 -14.93 -1.30
CA GLY A 484 -24.02 -14.13 -0.86
C GLY A 484 -23.98 -12.66 -1.30
N SER A 485 -22.94 -12.22 -2.03
CA SER A 485 -22.81 -10.84 -2.53
C SER A 485 -22.14 -10.81 -3.91
N PRO A 486 -22.92 -11.07 -4.99
CA PRO A 486 -22.37 -11.39 -6.31
C PRO A 486 -21.83 -10.20 -7.11
N SER A 487 -22.18 -8.96 -6.77
CA SER A 487 -21.80 -7.76 -7.55
C SER A 487 -20.68 -6.99 -6.90
N SER A 488 -19.87 -6.29 -7.72
CA SER A 488 -18.91 -5.30 -7.25
C SER A 488 -19.60 -4.16 -6.50
N ASN A 489 -18.85 -3.47 -5.66
CA ASN A 489 -19.28 -2.21 -5.05
C ASN A 489 -18.28 -1.07 -5.29
N GLY A 490 -17.53 -1.15 -6.39
CA GLY A 490 -16.65 -0.10 -6.82
C GLY A 490 -15.37 0.02 -5.98
N HIS A 491 -14.87 -1.10 -5.47
CA HIS A 491 -13.64 -1.14 -4.68
C HIS A 491 -12.55 -2.02 -5.31
N GLY A 492 -12.68 -2.37 -6.59
CA GLY A 492 -11.65 -3.09 -7.34
C GLY A 492 -10.45 -2.20 -7.64
N ARG A 493 -9.32 -2.34 -6.91
CA ARG A 493 -8.18 -1.43 -7.00
C ARG A 493 -6.87 -2.16 -7.19
N ALA A 494 -5.98 -1.56 -7.99
CA ALA A 494 -4.63 -2.07 -8.24
C ALA A 494 -3.64 -0.97 -8.61
N GLU A 495 -2.36 -1.24 -8.40
CA GLU A 495 -1.23 -0.46 -8.89
C GLU A 495 -0.76 -0.97 -10.26
N GLY A 496 -0.31 -0.06 -11.12
CA GLY A 496 0.37 -0.39 -12.38
C GLY A 496 -0.42 -1.37 -13.25
N THR A 497 0.14 -2.54 -13.48
CA THR A 497 -0.43 -3.60 -14.34
C THR A 497 -0.92 -4.81 -13.55
N LEU A 498 -1.04 -4.69 -12.22
CA LEU A 498 -1.57 -5.76 -11.37
C LEU A 498 -3.09 -5.88 -11.52
N ASP A 499 -3.61 -7.06 -11.20
CA ASP A 499 -5.04 -7.33 -11.24
C ASP A 499 -5.74 -6.70 -10.02
N PRO A 500 -6.88 -6.02 -10.22
CA PRO A 500 -7.64 -5.41 -9.13
C PRO A 500 -8.24 -6.45 -8.19
N ILE A 501 -8.19 -6.12 -6.90
CA ILE A 501 -8.93 -6.81 -5.83
C ILE A 501 -9.70 -5.80 -4.99
N GLY A 502 -10.62 -6.25 -4.15
CA GLY A 502 -11.34 -5.39 -3.22
C GLY A 502 -10.38 -4.74 -2.21
N ARG A 503 -10.26 -3.42 -2.21
CA ARG A 503 -9.34 -2.63 -1.36
C ARG A 503 -10.07 -1.46 -0.73
N MET A 504 -9.58 -1.05 0.45
CA MET A 504 -10.00 0.22 1.07
C MET A 504 -9.73 1.41 0.17
N ALA A 505 -10.55 2.44 0.32
CA ALA A 505 -10.43 3.74 -0.31
C ALA A 505 -10.41 4.84 0.75
N THR A 506 -11.59 5.27 1.20
CA THR A 506 -11.75 6.25 2.28
C THR A 506 -12.59 5.63 3.39
N THR A 507 -11.93 5.03 4.36
CA THR A 507 -12.58 4.41 5.51
C THR A 507 -12.94 5.49 6.55
N ILE A 508 -14.21 5.57 6.93
CA ILE A 508 -14.72 6.55 7.89
C ILE A 508 -15.36 5.82 9.07
N VAL A 509 -14.83 6.06 10.27
CA VAL A 509 -15.33 5.51 11.53
C VAL A 509 -16.21 6.55 12.22
N LYS A 510 -17.46 6.22 12.45
CA LYS A 510 -18.44 7.04 13.18
C LYS A 510 -18.82 6.38 14.49
N SER A 511 -19.19 7.19 15.48
CA SER A 511 -19.58 6.72 16.81
C SER A 511 -20.74 7.51 17.36
N ASP A 512 -21.70 6.81 17.98
CA ASP A 512 -22.82 7.40 18.72
C ASP A 512 -22.48 7.64 20.19
N LYS A 513 -21.33 7.18 20.65
CA LYS A 513 -20.86 7.31 22.03
C LYS A 513 -19.60 8.17 22.08
N THR A 514 -19.77 9.43 21.79
CA THR A 514 -18.69 10.42 21.77
C THR A 514 -18.65 11.22 23.07
N VAL A 515 -17.43 11.58 23.50
CA VAL A 515 -17.17 12.48 24.61
C VAL A 515 -16.02 13.43 24.27
N PRO A 516 -15.95 14.65 24.90
CA PRO A 516 -14.77 15.49 24.75
C PRO A 516 -13.50 14.75 25.16
N TYR A 517 -12.37 15.04 24.50
CA TYR A 517 -11.10 14.36 24.76
C TYR A 517 -10.68 14.38 26.25
N ALA A 518 -10.93 15.52 26.94
CA ALA A 518 -10.67 15.63 28.39
C ALA A 518 -11.44 14.56 29.18
N LYS A 519 -12.71 14.33 28.83
CA LYS A 519 -13.53 13.28 29.46
C LYS A 519 -13.03 11.88 29.12
N LEU A 520 -12.55 11.67 27.88
CA LEU A 520 -11.96 10.40 27.48
C LEU A 520 -10.71 10.07 28.33
N LYS A 521 -9.90 11.08 28.69
CA LYS A 521 -8.76 10.94 29.61
C LYS A 521 -9.19 10.61 31.04
N GLU A 522 -10.24 11.24 31.55
CA GLU A 522 -10.80 10.87 32.86
C GLU A 522 -11.25 9.40 32.86
N MET A 523 -11.97 8.98 31.81
CA MET A 523 -12.40 7.58 31.66
C MET A 523 -11.20 6.61 31.57
N LEU A 524 -10.08 7.01 30.94
CA LEU A 524 -8.84 6.24 30.96
C LEU A 524 -8.32 6.07 32.40
N LEU A 525 -8.26 7.14 33.18
CA LEU A 525 -7.80 7.07 34.58
C LEU A 525 -8.71 6.18 35.43
N ASP A 526 -10.02 6.26 35.25
CA ASP A 526 -10.99 5.40 35.93
C ASP A 526 -10.79 3.93 35.55
N GLU A 527 -10.53 3.66 34.26
CA GLU A 527 -10.29 2.30 33.78
C GLU A 527 -8.96 1.73 34.28
N ILE A 528 -7.90 2.54 34.38
CA ILE A 528 -6.61 2.17 34.99
C ILE A 528 -6.83 1.73 36.44
N ARG A 529 -7.57 2.55 37.23
CA ARG A 529 -7.88 2.28 38.64
C ARG A 529 -8.75 1.03 38.79
N ARG A 530 -9.80 0.88 37.94
CA ARG A 530 -10.68 -0.28 37.92
C ARG A 530 -9.90 -1.57 37.73
N GLN A 531 -8.89 -1.55 36.84
CA GLN A 531 -8.01 -2.69 36.58
C GLN A 531 -6.85 -2.83 37.58
N LYS A 532 -6.74 -1.93 38.58
CA LYS A 532 -5.65 -1.91 39.57
C LYS A 532 -4.27 -1.86 38.90
N LYS A 533 -4.14 -1.14 37.79
CA LYS A 533 -2.87 -0.91 37.10
C LYS A 533 -2.22 0.35 37.64
N SER A 534 -0.89 0.43 37.60
CA SER A 534 -0.14 1.63 37.98
C SER A 534 -0.16 2.72 36.91
N PHE A 535 -0.43 2.35 35.67
CA PHE A 535 -0.52 3.28 34.54
C PHE A 535 -1.36 2.70 33.40
N GLY A 536 -1.82 3.59 32.51
CA GLY A 536 -2.36 3.30 31.19
C GLY A 536 -1.56 4.01 30.10
N LEU A 537 -2.03 3.98 28.87
CA LEU A 537 -1.30 4.55 27.75
C LEU A 537 -2.13 5.56 26.95
N ILE A 538 -1.44 6.55 26.36
CA ILE A 538 -1.91 7.34 25.25
C ILE A 538 -0.94 7.10 24.08
N ILE A 539 -1.46 6.63 22.96
CA ILE A 539 -0.70 6.36 21.74
C ILE A 539 -1.12 7.41 20.72
N SER A 540 -0.20 8.34 20.42
CA SER A 540 -0.48 9.46 19.54
C SER A 540 -0.34 9.10 18.07
N ASP A 541 0.60 8.22 17.76
CA ASP A 541 1.02 7.95 16.40
C ASP A 541 1.53 6.53 16.23
N ILE A 542 1.19 5.91 15.09
CA ILE A 542 1.64 4.59 14.66
C ILE A 542 2.28 4.75 13.30
N SER A 543 3.53 4.30 13.12
CA SER A 543 4.29 4.49 11.88
C SER A 543 3.74 3.69 10.69
N GLY A 544 2.88 2.75 10.95
CA GLY A 544 2.28 1.84 9.99
C GLY A 544 1.96 0.52 10.68
N GLY A 545 1.19 -0.31 9.99
CA GLY A 545 0.80 -1.62 10.45
C GLY A 545 1.17 -2.69 9.43
N GLN A 546 1.23 -3.92 9.92
CA GLN A 546 1.23 -5.12 9.10
C GLN A 546 0.12 -6.02 9.58
N THR A 547 -0.73 -6.42 8.67
CA THR A 547 -1.76 -7.41 8.95
C THR A 547 -1.38 -8.71 8.25
N ASN A 548 -1.14 -9.76 9.03
CA ASN A 548 -1.03 -11.09 8.47
C ASN A 548 -2.44 -11.67 8.30
N THR A 549 -2.83 -11.91 7.06
CA THR A 549 -4.12 -12.50 6.70
C THR A 549 -3.99 -13.98 6.32
N THR A 550 -2.79 -14.56 6.34
CA THR A 550 -2.55 -15.96 5.96
C THR A 550 -2.95 -16.94 7.07
N THR A 551 -3.40 -18.14 6.70
CA THR A 551 -3.78 -19.21 7.64
C THR A 551 -2.59 -19.90 8.28
N TYR A 552 -1.40 -19.75 7.73
CA TYR A 552 -0.20 -20.47 8.16
C TYR A 552 0.57 -19.78 9.28
N ASP A 553 0.17 -18.57 9.68
CA ASP A 553 0.79 -17.82 10.75
C ASP A 553 -0.28 -17.16 11.61
N PHE A 554 0.08 -16.76 12.83
CA PHE A 554 -0.85 -16.05 13.69
C PHE A 554 -1.39 -14.82 12.96
N GLN A 555 -2.72 -14.68 12.87
CA GLN A 555 -3.40 -13.49 12.35
C GLN A 555 -3.16 -12.31 13.29
N ALA A 556 -1.92 -11.90 13.40
CA ALA A 556 -1.51 -10.82 14.27
C ALA A 556 -1.50 -9.50 13.50
N PHE A 557 -2.06 -8.49 14.12
CA PHE A 557 -1.77 -7.11 13.78
C PHE A 557 -0.44 -6.72 14.43
N LYS A 558 0.50 -6.22 13.65
CA LYS A 558 1.72 -5.58 14.13
C LYS A 558 1.63 -4.10 13.77
N GLY A 559 1.42 -3.25 14.74
CA GLY A 559 1.55 -1.81 14.62
C GLY A 559 2.78 -1.34 15.38
N MET A 560 3.49 -0.36 14.86
CA MET A 560 4.67 0.22 15.49
C MET A 560 4.34 1.61 16.03
N PRO A 561 3.90 1.73 17.31
CA PRO A 561 3.71 3.02 17.94
C PRO A 561 5.03 3.80 17.96
N ARG A 562 4.97 5.07 17.57
CA ARG A 562 6.14 5.97 17.61
C ARG A 562 6.12 6.86 18.83
N ILE A 563 4.96 7.41 19.15
CA ILE A 563 4.79 8.32 20.29
C ILE A 563 3.81 7.67 21.26
N VAL A 564 4.33 7.22 22.41
CA VAL A 564 3.59 6.57 23.47
C VAL A 564 3.82 7.30 24.78
N TYR A 565 2.75 7.70 25.46
CA TYR A 565 2.80 8.25 26.79
C TYR A 565 2.23 7.26 27.80
N ARG A 566 2.98 7.04 28.89
CA ARG A 566 2.46 6.40 30.09
C ARG A 566 1.71 7.43 30.90
N VAL A 567 0.50 7.11 31.30
CA VAL A 567 -0.38 7.96 32.13
C VAL A 567 -0.45 7.33 33.52
N ASP A 568 0.14 7.98 34.49
CA ASP A 568 0.19 7.51 35.89
C ASP A 568 -1.21 7.47 36.51
N ALA A 569 -1.55 6.40 37.24
CA ALA A 569 -2.88 6.15 37.79
C ALA A 569 -3.31 7.16 38.87
N GLU A 570 -2.35 7.68 39.65
CA GLU A 570 -2.62 8.55 40.80
C GLU A 570 -2.58 10.03 40.38
N THR A 571 -1.55 10.40 39.67
CA THR A 571 -1.26 11.81 39.33
C THR A 571 -1.80 12.23 37.97
N GLY A 572 -2.11 11.29 37.09
CA GLY A 572 -2.47 11.56 35.68
C GLY A 572 -1.30 12.12 34.85
N LYS A 573 -0.06 12.10 35.39
CA LYS A 573 1.12 12.61 34.70
C LYS A 573 1.46 11.74 33.48
N GLU A 574 1.67 12.40 32.35
CA GLU A 574 2.10 11.79 31.11
C GLU A 574 3.63 11.73 31.03
N THR A 575 4.19 10.57 30.73
CA THR A 575 5.62 10.38 30.55
C THR A 575 5.88 9.64 29.24
N LEU A 576 6.68 10.23 28.36
CA LEU A 576 7.04 9.62 27.07
C LEU A 576 7.81 8.32 27.29
N ALA A 577 7.47 7.31 26.49
CA ALA A 577 8.13 6.00 26.49
C ALA A 577 8.29 5.49 25.06
N ARG A 578 9.15 4.49 24.85
CA ARG A 578 9.45 3.92 23.53
C ARG A 578 9.69 2.42 23.57
N GLY A 579 9.86 1.82 22.39
CA GLY A 579 10.36 0.45 22.27
C GLY A 579 9.30 -0.63 22.42
N VAL A 580 8.06 -0.33 22.09
CA VAL A 580 6.94 -1.28 22.08
C VAL A 580 6.30 -1.39 20.70
N GLU A 581 5.69 -2.54 20.44
CA GLU A 581 4.91 -2.84 19.27
C GLU A 581 3.62 -3.56 19.65
N PHE A 582 2.57 -3.34 18.89
CA PHE A 582 1.32 -4.06 19.06
C PHE A 582 1.52 -5.55 18.76
N VAL A 583 0.98 -6.38 19.64
CA VAL A 583 0.87 -7.83 19.44
C VAL A 583 -0.48 -8.25 19.98
N GLY A 584 -1.32 -8.79 19.12
CA GLY A 584 -2.61 -9.27 19.61
C GLY A 584 -3.53 -9.67 18.48
N THR A 585 -4.62 -10.33 18.85
CA THR A 585 -5.72 -10.59 17.93
C THR A 585 -6.50 -9.29 17.71
N PRO A 586 -6.51 -8.73 16.50
CA PRO A 586 -7.14 -7.43 16.22
C PRO A 586 -8.59 -7.33 16.67
N ILE A 587 -9.35 -8.41 16.48
CA ILE A 587 -10.78 -8.49 16.85
C ILE A 587 -10.97 -8.33 18.36
N GLY A 588 -10.08 -8.92 19.18
CA GLY A 588 -10.16 -8.78 20.62
C GLY A 588 -10.07 -7.32 21.06
N SER A 589 -9.15 -6.55 20.47
CA SER A 589 -8.99 -5.13 20.78
C SER A 589 -10.14 -4.26 20.25
N LEU A 590 -10.66 -4.56 19.05
CA LEU A 590 -11.81 -3.84 18.48
C LEU A 590 -13.07 -3.95 19.36
N ASN A 591 -13.34 -5.14 19.90
CA ASN A 591 -14.50 -5.37 20.79
C ASN A 591 -14.33 -4.75 22.19
N ARG A 592 -13.13 -4.27 22.53
CA ARG A 592 -12.82 -3.65 23.81
C ARG A 592 -12.83 -2.12 23.79
N ILE A 593 -13.30 -1.51 22.70
CA ILE A 593 -13.49 -0.06 22.61
C ILE A 593 -14.65 0.34 23.50
N LEU A 594 -14.41 1.26 24.44
CA LEU A 594 -15.36 1.70 25.47
C LEU A 594 -16.09 3.00 25.09
N ALA A 595 -15.39 3.92 24.47
CA ALA A 595 -15.89 5.23 24.04
C ALA A 595 -14.95 5.84 23.00
N THR A 596 -15.40 6.93 22.36
CA THR A 596 -14.62 7.67 21.38
C THR A 596 -14.62 9.16 21.70
N SER A 597 -13.67 9.91 21.13
CA SER A 597 -13.72 11.39 21.15
C SER A 597 -14.83 11.90 20.23
N ASP A 598 -15.23 13.15 20.47
CA ASP A 598 -16.13 13.94 19.63
C ASP A 598 -15.44 14.58 18.41
N THR A 599 -14.13 14.47 18.34
CA THR A 599 -13.31 14.97 17.23
C THR A 599 -12.61 13.84 16.52
N SER A 600 -12.55 13.93 15.18
CA SER A 600 -11.86 12.98 14.31
C SER A 600 -10.69 13.68 13.59
N ALA A 601 -9.76 12.89 13.07
CA ALA A 601 -8.76 13.36 12.13
C ALA A 601 -8.65 12.39 10.94
N VAL A 602 -8.14 12.93 9.83
CA VAL A 602 -7.88 12.17 8.61
C VAL A 602 -6.42 11.75 8.59
N PHE A 603 -6.20 10.47 8.40
CA PHE A 603 -4.92 9.89 8.02
C PHE A 603 -4.94 9.60 6.51
N ASN A 604 -4.05 10.23 5.74
CA ASN A 604 -3.80 9.94 4.34
C ASN A 604 -2.53 9.10 4.18
N GLY A 605 -2.53 8.15 3.24
CA GLY A 605 -1.37 7.29 3.01
C GLY A 605 -1.55 6.38 1.81
N TYR A 606 -0.73 5.34 1.76
CA TYR A 606 -0.79 4.28 0.75
C TYR A 606 -0.92 2.93 1.46
N CYS A 607 -1.75 2.07 0.91
CA CYS A 607 -2.02 0.74 1.42
C CYS A 607 -1.44 -0.31 0.47
N GLY A 608 -0.59 -1.20 0.98
CA GLY A 608 0.01 -2.28 0.21
C GLY A 608 -0.71 -3.62 0.41
N ALA A 609 -1.01 -4.33 -0.69
CA ALA A 609 -1.49 -5.72 -0.69
C ALA A 609 -1.08 -6.43 -2.00
N GLU A 610 -1.72 -7.54 -2.33
CA GLU A 610 -1.43 -8.36 -3.52
C GLU A 610 -1.55 -7.58 -4.83
N SER A 611 -2.47 -6.62 -4.87
CA SER A 611 -2.68 -5.72 -6.03
C SER A 611 -1.80 -4.46 -5.98
N GLY A 612 -0.70 -4.44 -5.21
CA GLY A 612 0.23 -3.32 -5.10
C GLY A 612 -0.19 -2.23 -4.11
N TYR A 613 0.39 -1.04 -4.27
CA TYR A 613 0.13 0.12 -3.42
C TYR A 613 -0.95 1.01 -4.01
N VAL A 614 -1.98 1.28 -3.23
CA VAL A 614 -3.06 2.19 -3.62
C VAL A 614 -3.20 3.32 -2.60
N PRO A 615 -3.47 4.57 -3.04
CA PRO A 615 -3.69 5.67 -2.11
C PRO A 615 -4.99 5.47 -1.33
N VAL A 616 -4.94 5.74 -0.03
CA VAL A 616 -6.06 5.54 0.89
C VAL A 616 -6.17 6.69 1.89
N SER A 617 -7.36 6.81 2.47
CA SER A 617 -7.62 7.70 3.60
C SER A 617 -8.37 6.94 4.69
N THR A 618 -8.10 7.29 5.95
CA THR A 618 -8.90 6.80 7.09
C THR A 618 -9.22 7.96 8.00
N ALA A 619 -10.50 8.17 8.29
CA ALA A 619 -10.97 9.15 9.24
C ALA A 619 -11.50 8.43 10.49
N ALA A 620 -10.95 8.73 11.64
CA ALA A 620 -11.34 8.10 12.89
C ALA A 620 -11.30 9.08 14.07
N PRO A 621 -12.18 8.93 15.07
CA PRO A 621 -12.05 9.61 16.35
C PRO A 621 -10.97 8.95 17.20
N ALA A 622 -10.49 9.63 18.25
CA ALA A 622 -9.72 8.94 19.28
C ALA A 622 -10.59 7.86 19.95
N VAL A 623 -9.99 6.72 20.30
CA VAL A 623 -10.70 5.60 20.93
C VAL A 623 -10.07 5.24 22.26
N LEU A 624 -10.90 5.03 23.29
CA LEU A 624 -10.52 4.42 24.54
C LEU A 624 -10.76 2.90 24.44
N ILE A 625 -9.71 2.14 24.59
CA ILE A 625 -9.73 0.66 24.58
C ILE A 625 -9.42 0.18 26.00
N SER A 626 -10.26 -0.73 26.54
CA SER A 626 -10.06 -1.24 27.90
C SER A 626 -8.80 -2.11 28.04
N GLU A 627 -8.38 -2.74 26.96
CA GLU A 627 -7.21 -3.63 26.99
C GLU A 627 -6.56 -3.70 25.61
N ILE A 628 -5.30 -3.29 25.54
CA ILE A 628 -4.40 -3.53 24.41
C ILE A 628 -3.19 -4.31 24.90
N GLU A 629 -2.59 -5.08 24.02
CA GLU A 629 -1.38 -5.83 24.29
C GLU A 629 -0.22 -5.29 23.47
N LEU A 630 0.86 -4.91 24.17
CA LEU A 630 2.11 -4.43 23.57
C LEU A 630 3.26 -5.32 24.07
N GLN A 631 4.09 -5.75 23.15
CA GLN A 631 5.36 -6.41 23.47
C GLN A 631 6.52 -5.45 23.27
N ARG A 632 7.68 -5.83 23.82
CA ARG A 632 8.92 -5.10 23.58
C ARG A 632 9.37 -5.32 22.13
N THR A 633 9.70 -4.22 21.45
CA THR A 633 10.22 -4.28 20.08
C THR A 633 11.49 -5.12 19.98
N ARG A 634 11.52 -6.08 19.06
CA ARG A 634 12.66 -6.92 18.71
C ARG A 634 13.52 -6.30 17.59
N ARG A 635 13.95 -5.07 17.76
CA ARG A 635 14.81 -4.41 16.77
C ARG A 635 16.30 -4.67 17.09
N ALA A 636 17.10 -4.73 16.02
CA ALA A 636 18.56 -4.76 16.18
C ALA A 636 19.03 -3.51 16.93
N MET A 637 19.82 -3.72 17.98
CA MET A 637 20.48 -2.66 18.72
C MET A 637 21.87 -2.45 18.13
N GLU A 638 22.07 -1.30 17.49
CA GLU A 638 23.35 -0.97 16.86
C GLU A 638 24.00 0.19 17.60
N LYS A 639 25.31 0.23 17.60
CA LYS A 639 26.04 1.38 18.15
C LYS A 639 25.72 2.64 17.34
N PRO A 640 25.66 3.81 18.00
CA PRO A 640 25.64 5.10 17.28
C PRO A 640 26.81 5.21 16.31
N PRO A 641 26.76 6.13 15.33
CA PRO A 641 27.91 6.40 14.47
C PRO A 641 29.20 6.57 15.29
N ILE A 642 30.25 5.83 14.94
CA ILE A 642 31.51 5.78 15.70
C ILE A 642 32.24 7.12 15.63
N GLN A 643 32.21 7.76 14.46
CA GLN A 643 32.77 9.09 14.29
C GLN A 643 31.68 10.14 14.44
N PRO A 644 31.98 11.29 15.05
CA PRO A 644 31.05 12.41 15.04
C PRO A 644 30.78 12.83 13.59
N ALA A 645 29.56 13.35 13.36
CA ALA A 645 29.24 13.90 12.04
C ALA A 645 30.24 14.99 11.65
N PRO A 646 30.64 15.07 10.37
CA PRO A 646 31.46 16.20 9.91
C PRO A 646 30.76 17.51 10.27
N ARG A 647 31.50 18.55 10.57
CA ARG A 647 30.95 19.86 10.90
C ARG A 647 29.98 20.29 9.79
N ARG A 648 28.75 20.44 10.15
CA ARG A 648 27.63 20.75 9.24
C ARG A 648 27.43 22.25 9.11
#